data_0998d72d692d817ec0c3145719ce9dd5
#
_entry.id   0998d72d692d817ec0c3145719ce9dd5
#
_cell.length_a   1.000
_cell.length_b   1.000
_cell.length_c   1.000
_cell.angle_alpha   90.00
_cell.angle_beta   90.00
_cell.angle_gamma   90.00
#
_symmetry.space_group_name_H-M   'P 1'
#
loop_
_entity.id
_entity.type
_entity.pdbx_description
1 polymer ?
#
loop_
_entity_poly.entity_id
_entity_poly.type
_entity_poly.pdbx_seq_one_letter_code
_entity_poly.pdbx_strand_id
1 'polypeptide(L)'
;MDAYEPKQVEEKWQQWWQEHRTFEVAGRGPRAKKFYCLTMFPYPSGTLHVGHGRNYIMGDVVSRYKMMRGFEVLSPMGWDAFGLPAENAAIKKGVRPATWVRDNIAYMKTQFRRWGVGYDWRREVNTSAPDYYKWTQWIFLVMYERGLAYRRKAPVNWCPSCQTGLANEEVVDGKCERCGAEAAKRDLDQWFFRITEYAQRLLDDLAELGEWPETVRTMQANWIGRSDGSRIDFRLEDGTVLPCFTTRPDTLWGVTFMSLAPEHPSIRKLVRGTPREKEVLEFCGRAVLQSAAARGDVAVEKEGVFTGAYVTNPVNGEKVPLWVANYALMEYGTGAVMAVPAHDQRDFEFAKKYGLPIKVVIQPEPDAGAAAGSPAASAAGAIASWPLRAETMREAYVDAGRMVDSGPMTGTPSPEGIPRVIAYLEREKKGKRTVHYRIRDWLVSRQRYWGAPIPVVHCASCGIVPAPVEQLPVELPPETAVEFPPRGESPLAKVASWVNTKCPKCGQPARRETDTLAQWLCSCWYFLRYTLTDKERQPNDKPFARKNVDFWMPVDQYIGGVEHAVLHLLYTRFVCKVLHDAGHVGFNEPFKALFTQGMICKVSSITGKLEKMSKSKGNVVSPDAVIEQYGADTQRLYTLFVGPPQKDAEWQDDAVVGARRFLNRVWQQVGESLAIVAGAKPYAGDGSGLDAAPRRLWRKTHQTVRKVTEDIEHSWQFNTAIAAVMELLNAYTETPKTPPAAPVLRLALESIVRLLHPFVPHFSEELWAALGHEPSVIAAGWPEYSEAACLEDELTIPVQVNGKLRGHITIAADATLDEVRAAALANEKVKEHIGASPVRKVIVIPGRLVNIVAK
;
A
#
# COMPACT_ATOMS: atom_id res chain seq x y z
N MET A 1 -28.51 -10.59 35.53
CA MET A 1 -28.00 -11.20 34.28
C MET A 1 -27.09 -12.35 34.65
N ASP A 2 -27.24 -13.50 33.96
CA ASP A 2 -26.31 -14.62 34.08
C ASP A 2 -24.89 -14.25 33.64
N ALA A 3 -23.92 -15.17 33.83
CA ALA A 3 -22.57 -14.96 33.39
C ALA A 3 -22.50 -14.77 31.86
N TYR A 4 -21.55 -13.96 31.36
CA TYR A 4 -21.38 -13.74 29.93
C TYR A 4 -20.87 -15.03 29.26
N GLU A 5 -21.71 -15.62 28.42
CA GLU A 5 -21.44 -16.81 27.62
C GLU A 5 -21.32 -16.44 26.14
N PRO A 6 -20.06 -16.16 25.63
CA PRO A 6 -19.85 -15.63 24.29
C PRO A 6 -20.51 -16.44 23.20
N LYS A 7 -20.36 -17.78 23.23
CA LYS A 7 -20.86 -18.66 22.18
C LYS A 7 -22.36 -18.52 21.97
N GLN A 8 -23.14 -18.50 23.04
CA GLN A 8 -24.59 -18.35 22.96
C GLN A 8 -25.00 -16.97 22.43
N VAL A 9 -24.34 -15.92 22.94
CA VAL A 9 -24.60 -14.53 22.53
C VAL A 9 -24.23 -14.33 21.04
N GLU A 10 -23.07 -14.82 20.63
CA GLU A 10 -22.57 -14.68 19.26
C GLU A 10 -23.45 -15.42 18.24
N GLU A 11 -23.81 -16.69 18.51
CA GLU A 11 -24.69 -17.47 17.65
C GLU A 11 -26.08 -16.81 17.51
N LYS A 12 -26.66 -16.34 18.61
CA LYS A 12 -27.97 -15.64 18.64
C LYS A 12 -27.95 -14.42 17.72
N TRP A 13 -26.95 -13.54 17.84
CA TRP A 13 -26.92 -12.29 17.07
C TRP A 13 -26.49 -12.47 15.63
N GLN A 14 -25.62 -13.44 15.31
CA GLN A 14 -25.29 -13.80 13.92
C GLN A 14 -26.54 -14.30 13.18
N GLN A 15 -27.35 -15.12 13.83
CA GLN A 15 -28.63 -15.57 13.27
C GLN A 15 -29.60 -14.40 13.08
N TRP A 16 -29.75 -13.54 14.09
CA TRP A 16 -30.63 -12.37 14.02
C TRP A 16 -30.28 -11.45 12.86
N TRP A 17 -28.99 -11.11 12.69
CA TRP A 17 -28.53 -10.26 11.58
C TRP A 17 -28.79 -10.89 10.23
N GLN A 18 -28.66 -12.20 10.10
CA GLN A 18 -28.95 -12.92 8.85
C GLN A 18 -30.45 -12.88 8.53
N GLU A 19 -31.32 -13.13 9.49
CA GLU A 19 -32.77 -13.13 9.32
C GLU A 19 -33.31 -11.73 8.97
N HIS A 20 -32.76 -10.70 9.61
CA HIS A 20 -33.14 -9.31 9.40
C HIS A 20 -32.40 -8.62 8.27
N ARG A 21 -31.47 -9.31 7.60
CA ARG A 21 -30.68 -8.79 6.49
C ARG A 21 -29.98 -7.46 6.80
N THR A 22 -29.45 -7.34 8.01
CA THR A 22 -28.96 -6.08 8.61
C THR A 22 -27.91 -5.37 7.76
N PHE A 23 -27.06 -6.12 7.05
CA PHE A 23 -25.95 -5.58 6.25
C PHE A 23 -26.23 -5.51 4.75
N GLU A 24 -27.47 -5.84 4.34
CA GLU A 24 -27.87 -5.76 2.95
C GLU A 24 -28.23 -4.30 2.59
N VAL A 25 -27.60 -3.79 1.52
CA VAL A 25 -27.89 -2.43 1.04
C VAL A 25 -29.30 -2.36 0.47
N ALA A 26 -30.12 -1.46 1.00
CA ALA A 26 -31.54 -1.35 0.63
C ALA A 26 -31.79 -0.68 -0.74
N GLY A 27 -30.79 -0.06 -1.36
CA GLY A 27 -30.94 0.64 -2.64
C GLY A 27 -31.82 1.88 -2.56
N ARG A 28 -31.49 2.78 -1.65
CA ARG A 28 -32.26 3.99 -1.38
C ARG A 28 -32.04 5.05 -2.46
N GLY A 29 -32.99 5.94 -2.60
CA GLY A 29 -32.99 6.97 -3.63
C GLY A 29 -31.83 7.97 -3.53
N PRO A 30 -31.72 8.91 -4.50
CA PRO A 30 -30.54 9.74 -4.77
C PRO A 30 -30.11 10.70 -3.65
N ARG A 31 -30.85 10.79 -2.54
CA ARG A 31 -30.53 11.64 -1.37
C ARG A 31 -29.90 10.88 -0.19
N ALA A 32 -29.75 9.56 -0.27
CA ALA A 32 -29.12 8.78 0.79
C ALA A 32 -27.63 9.14 0.90
N LYS A 33 -27.15 9.38 2.12
CA LYS A 33 -25.72 9.48 2.37
C LYS A 33 -25.11 8.10 2.11
N LYS A 34 -24.33 7.94 1.03
CA LYS A 34 -23.68 6.68 0.71
C LYS A 34 -22.27 6.61 1.30
N PHE A 35 -21.83 5.41 1.64
CA PHE A 35 -20.45 5.14 1.99
C PHE A 35 -20.03 3.77 1.48
N TYR A 36 -19.04 3.72 0.60
CA TYR A 36 -18.49 2.48 0.08
C TYR A 36 -17.21 2.15 0.84
N CYS A 37 -17.30 1.20 1.78
CA CYS A 37 -16.16 0.69 2.54
C CYS A 37 -15.72 -0.64 1.92
N LEU A 38 -14.51 -0.68 1.40
CA LEU A 38 -13.98 -1.86 0.72
C LEU A 38 -12.67 -2.32 1.35
N THR A 39 -12.65 -3.55 1.85
CA THR A 39 -11.42 -4.24 2.22
C THR A 39 -10.94 -5.11 1.07
N MET A 40 -9.63 -5.19 0.87
CA MET A 40 -9.07 -6.09 -0.14
C MET A 40 -9.53 -7.52 0.13
N PHE A 41 -10.09 -8.15 -0.88
CA PHE A 41 -10.59 -9.52 -0.75
C PHE A 41 -9.45 -10.55 -0.66
N PRO A 42 -9.64 -11.67 0.05
CA PRO A 42 -8.59 -12.64 0.31
C PRO A 42 -8.34 -13.58 -0.86
N TYR A 43 -7.12 -14.13 -0.91
CA TYR A 43 -6.78 -15.29 -1.72
C TYR A 43 -7.24 -16.56 -1.02
N PRO A 44 -8.09 -17.42 -1.62
CA PRO A 44 -8.51 -18.68 -1.01
C PRO A 44 -7.45 -19.78 -1.17
N SER A 45 -6.20 -19.44 -0.88
CA SER A 45 -5.05 -20.36 -0.88
C SER A 45 -4.91 -21.16 0.42
N GLY A 46 -5.78 -20.90 1.38
CA GLY A 46 -5.84 -21.57 2.68
C GLY A 46 -6.80 -20.83 3.62
N THR A 47 -6.91 -21.28 4.86
CA THR A 47 -7.75 -20.68 5.89
C THR A 47 -7.23 -19.32 6.35
N LEU A 48 -8.11 -18.46 6.89
CA LEU A 48 -7.74 -17.18 7.51
C LEU A 48 -6.94 -17.42 8.80
N HIS A 49 -6.16 -16.44 9.21
CA HIS A 49 -5.48 -16.36 10.50
C HIS A 49 -5.75 -15.00 11.15
N VAL A 50 -5.43 -14.86 12.44
CA VAL A 50 -5.72 -13.63 13.20
C VAL A 50 -5.12 -12.37 12.56
N GLY A 51 -4.00 -12.50 11.85
CA GLY A 51 -3.42 -11.37 11.09
C GLY A 51 -4.33 -10.86 9.97
N HIS A 52 -5.08 -11.74 9.29
CA HIS A 52 -6.12 -11.33 8.34
C HIS A 52 -7.28 -10.62 9.06
N GLY A 53 -7.63 -11.10 10.29
CA GLY A 53 -8.68 -10.50 11.11
C GLY A 53 -8.48 -9.00 11.31
N ARG A 54 -7.22 -8.54 11.47
CA ARG A 54 -6.93 -7.11 11.63
C ARG A 54 -7.51 -6.26 10.49
N ASN A 55 -7.31 -6.70 9.26
CA ASN A 55 -7.81 -5.99 8.08
C ASN A 55 -9.35 -5.95 8.03
N TYR A 56 -9.98 -7.12 8.19
CA TYR A 56 -11.43 -7.24 8.01
C TYR A 56 -12.22 -6.67 9.17
N ILE A 57 -11.72 -6.82 10.41
CA ILE A 57 -12.37 -6.26 11.60
C ILE A 57 -12.31 -4.73 11.59
N MET A 58 -11.19 -4.11 11.17
CA MET A 58 -11.12 -2.65 11.03
C MET A 58 -12.11 -2.11 10.00
N GLY A 59 -12.25 -2.77 8.86
CA GLY A 59 -13.25 -2.41 7.86
C GLY A 59 -14.68 -2.51 8.40
N ASP A 60 -14.97 -3.54 9.19
CA ASP A 60 -16.27 -3.71 9.85
C ASP A 60 -16.55 -2.63 10.90
N VAL A 61 -15.53 -2.23 11.68
CA VAL A 61 -15.67 -1.11 12.65
C VAL A 61 -16.11 0.16 11.95
N VAL A 62 -15.43 0.53 10.86
CA VAL A 62 -15.76 1.74 10.09
C VAL A 62 -17.14 1.62 9.45
N SER A 63 -17.47 0.47 8.89
CA SER A 63 -18.78 0.21 8.28
C SER A 63 -19.91 0.37 9.29
N ARG A 64 -19.81 -0.27 10.47
CA ARG A 64 -20.81 -0.15 11.56
C ARG A 64 -20.91 1.28 12.07
N TYR A 65 -19.78 1.96 12.30
CA TYR A 65 -19.76 3.36 12.69
C TYR A 65 -20.51 4.23 11.68
N LYS A 66 -20.25 4.09 10.38
CA LYS A 66 -20.94 4.86 9.33
C LYS A 66 -22.42 4.50 9.24
N MET A 67 -22.81 3.24 9.42
CA MET A 67 -24.23 2.86 9.52
C MET A 67 -24.91 3.55 10.70
N MET A 68 -24.29 3.56 11.89
CA MET A 68 -24.80 4.28 13.07
C MET A 68 -24.84 5.80 12.87
N ARG A 69 -24.05 6.36 11.96
CA ARG A 69 -24.12 7.77 11.53
C ARG A 69 -25.18 8.02 10.44
N GLY A 70 -25.97 7.02 10.10
CA GLY A 70 -27.06 7.11 9.14
C GLY A 70 -26.66 7.06 7.67
N PHE A 71 -25.46 6.53 7.37
CA PHE A 71 -25.05 6.26 5.99
C PHE A 71 -25.62 4.93 5.51
N GLU A 72 -25.94 4.87 4.22
CA GLU A 72 -26.12 3.62 3.50
C GLU A 72 -24.72 3.08 3.14
N VAL A 73 -24.32 1.96 3.75
CA VAL A 73 -22.95 1.45 3.65
C VAL A 73 -22.91 0.24 2.73
N LEU A 74 -22.12 0.35 1.65
CA LEU A 74 -21.76 -0.79 0.81
C LEU A 74 -20.47 -1.41 1.34
N SER A 75 -20.59 -2.61 1.95
CA SER A 75 -19.45 -3.40 2.43
C SER A 75 -19.55 -4.82 1.84
N PRO A 76 -19.01 -5.07 0.65
CA PRO A 76 -19.06 -6.37 0.00
C PRO A 76 -17.86 -7.24 0.33
N MET A 77 -17.96 -8.55 0.04
CA MET A 77 -16.86 -9.50 0.14
C MET A 77 -16.85 -10.48 -1.04
N GLY A 78 -15.69 -11.04 -1.35
CA GLY A 78 -15.50 -12.05 -2.39
C GLY A 78 -14.10 -12.66 -2.33
N TRP A 79 -13.67 -13.26 -3.44
CA TRP A 79 -12.52 -14.14 -3.47
C TRP A 79 -11.65 -13.85 -4.69
N ASP A 80 -10.38 -13.49 -4.45
CA ASP A 80 -9.37 -13.47 -5.51
C ASP A 80 -8.84 -14.88 -5.71
N ALA A 81 -9.60 -15.65 -6.48
CA ALA A 81 -9.53 -17.10 -6.49
C ALA A 81 -8.59 -17.68 -7.55
N PHE A 82 -8.28 -16.93 -8.60
CA PHE A 82 -7.31 -17.33 -9.64
C PHE A 82 -5.86 -17.09 -9.21
N GLY A 83 -4.94 -17.68 -9.96
CA GLY A 83 -3.52 -17.38 -9.94
C GLY A 83 -2.66 -18.32 -9.09
N LEU A 84 -1.38 -17.99 -9.06
CA LEU A 84 -0.32 -18.78 -8.45
C LEU A 84 -0.53 -19.12 -6.95
N PRO A 85 -1.07 -18.24 -6.10
CA PRO A 85 -1.23 -18.57 -4.69
C PRO A 85 -2.10 -19.79 -4.45
N ALA A 86 -3.26 -19.85 -5.11
CA ALA A 86 -4.20 -20.96 -5.01
C ALA A 86 -3.68 -22.23 -5.70
N GLU A 87 -3.13 -22.09 -6.92
CA GLU A 87 -2.62 -23.22 -7.69
C GLU A 87 -1.41 -23.88 -7.01
N ASN A 88 -0.44 -23.10 -6.55
CA ASN A 88 0.73 -23.63 -5.83
C ASN A 88 0.35 -24.31 -4.50
N ALA A 89 -0.65 -23.76 -3.78
CA ALA A 89 -1.15 -24.38 -2.57
C ALA A 89 -1.83 -25.74 -2.87
N ALA A 90 -2.64 -25.80 -3.92
CA ALA A 90 -3.28 -27.02 -4.39
C ALA A 90 -2.24 -28.10 -4.80
N ILE A 91 -1.21 -27.70 -5.55
CA ILE A 91 -0.08 -28.59 -5.93
C ILE A 91 0.59 -29.19 -4.68
N LYS A 92 0.93 -28.34 -3.69
CA LYS A 92 1.56 -28.78 -2.43
C LYS A 92 0.69 -29.77 -1.64
N LYS A 93 -0.63 -29.70 -1.82
CA LYS A 93 -1.60 -30.58 -1.16
C LYS A 93 -2.00 -31.79 -1.98
N GLY A 94 -1.53 -31.90 -3.21
CA GLY A 94 -1.89 -32.98 -4.13
C GLY A 94 -3.35 -32.95 -4.58
N VAL A 95 -4.01 -31.79 -4.56
CA VAL A 95 -5.42 -31.60 -4.93
C VAL A 95 -5.55 -30.69 -6.13
N ARG A 96 -6.71 -30.72 -6.79
CA ARG A 96 -6.99 -29.83 -7.94
C ARG A 96 -7.33 -28.41 -7.47
N PRO A 97 -6.91 -27.35 -8.23
CA PRO A 97 -7.12 -25.96 -7.84
C PRO A 97 -8.58 -25.56 -7.61
N ALA A 98 -9.51 -25.98 -8.48
CA ALA A 98 -10.92 -25.63 -8.31
C ALA A 98 -11.54 -26.21 -7.02
N THR A 99 -11.21 -27.48 -6.73
CA THR A 99 -11.64 -28.14 -5.49
C THR A 99 -11.05 -27.44 -4.26
N TRP A 100 -9.72 -27.18 -4.28
CA TRP A 100 -9.03 -26.49 -3.20
C TRP A 100 -9.62 -25.10 -2.92
N VAL A 101 -9.85 -24.33 -3.96
CA VAL A 101 -10.43 -22.98 -3.88
C VAL A 101 -11.85 -23.03 -3.34
N ARG A 102 -12.71 -23.91 -3.86
CA ARG A 102 -14.10 -24.08 -3.40
C ARG A 102 -14.16 -24.38 -1.91
N ASP A 103 -13.36 -25.34 -1.44
CA ASP A 103 -13.39 -25.81 -0.06
C ASP A 103 -12.84 -24.72 0.89
N ASN A 104 -11.79 -24.00 0.49
CA ASN A 104 -11.29 -22.86 1.26
C ASN A 104 -12.30 -21.70 1.32
N ILE A 105 -12.96 -21.34 0.22
CA ILE A 105 -14.02 -20.32 0.20
C ILE A 105 -15.13 -20.69 1.19
N ALA A 106 -15.61 -21.92 1.15
CA ALA A 106 -16.65 -22.37 2.05
C ALA A 106 -16.22 -22.22 3.52
N TYR A 107 -14.99 -22.62 3.85
CA TYR A 107 -14.47 -22.53 5.20
C TYR A 107 -14.22 -21.06 5.63
N MET A 108 -13.61 -20.25 4.80
CA MET A 108 -13.37 -18.82 5.09
C MET A 108 -14.68 -18.05 5.32
N LYS A 109 -15.76 -18.41 4.61
CA LYS A 109 -17.10 -17.83 4.88
C LYS A 109 -17.58 -18.14 6.31
N THR A 110 -17.32 -19.33 6.82
CA THR A 110 -17.65 -19.66 8.22
C THR A 110 -16.82 -18.83 9.19
N GLN A 111 -15.52 -18.62 8.89
CA GLN A 111 -14.66 -17.78 9.72
C GLN A 111 -15.11 -16.31 9.75
N PHE A 112 -15.50 -15.73 8.61
CA PHE A 112 -16.06 -14.37 8.57
C PHE A 112 -17.37 -14.26 9.37
N ARG A 113 -18.26 -15.25 9.25
CA ARG A 113 -19.50 -15.28 10.03
C ARG A 113 -19.22 -15.35 11.53
N ARG A 114 -18.28 -16.20 11.94
CA ARG A 114 -17.88 -16.31 13.36
C ARG A 114 -17.28 -15.02 13.91
N TRP A 115 -16.52 -14.25 13.10
CA TRP A 115 -16.07 -12.92 13.50
C TRP A 115 -17.20 -11.89 13.60
N GLY A 116 -18.40 -12.20 13.09
CA GLY A 116 -19.52 -11.28 13.05
C GLY A 116 -19.29 -10.07 12.12
N VAL A 117 -18.46 -10.23 11.08
CA VAL A 117 -18.21 -9.16 10.10
C VAL A 117 -19.46 -8.98 9.22
N GLY A 118 -19.91 -7.73 9.09
CA GLY A 118 -21.12 -7.37 8.35
C GLY A 118 -20.87 -7.12 6.87
N TYR A 119 -21.05 -8.14 6.03
CA TYR A 119 -20.94 -8.02 4.57
C TYR A 119 -22.29 -8.22 3.86
N ASP A 120 -22.50 -7.48 2.75
CA ASP A 120 -23.60 -7.75 1.81
C ASP A 120 -23.23 -8.93 0.89
N TRP A 121 -23.47 -10.14 1.36
CA TRP A 121 -23.16 -11.38 0.63
C TRP A 121 -23.90 -11.56 -0.70
N ARG A 122 -24.94 -10.80 -0.98
CA ARG A 122 -25.59 -10.80 -2.31
C ARG A 122 -24.69 -10.23 -3.41
N ARG A 123 -23.61 -9.60 -3.01
CA ARG A 123 -22.63 -8.99 -3.92
C ARG A 123 -21.34 -9.79 -4.01
N GLU A 124 -21.34 -10.98 -3.42
CA GLU A 124 -20.18 -11.88 -3.44
C GLU A 124 -19.69 -12.11 -4.88
N VAL A 125 -18.38 -12.03 -5.09
CA VAL A 125 -17.73 -12.36 -6.35
C VAL A 125 -16.66 -13.44 -6.14
N ASN A 126 -16.46 -14.26 -7.17
CA ASN A 126 -15.37 -15.23 -7.25
C ASN A 126 -14.66 -15.01 -8.59
N THR A 127 -13.40 -14.58 -8.54
CA THR A 127 -12.65 -14.24 -9.77
C THR A 127 -12.42 -15.44 -10.69
N SER A 128 -12.50 -16.67 -10.17
CA SER A 128 -12.38 -17.91 -10.97
C SER A 128 -13.69 -18.42 -11.57
N ALA A 129 -14.82 -17.77 -11.27
CA ALA A 129 -16.10 -18.15 -11.83
C ALA A 129 -16.25 -17.59 -13.27
N PRO A 130 -16.81 -18.39 -14.22
CA PRO A 130 -16.97 -17.98 -15.61
C PRO A 130 -17.76 -16.68 -15.80
N ASP A 131 -18.76 -16.43 -14.97
CA ASP A 131 -19.56 -15.20 -14.99
C ASP A 131 -18.76 -13.94 -14.59
N TYR A 132 -17.68 -14.12 -13.84
CA TYR A 132 -16.76 -13.05 -13.48
C TYR A 132 -15.64 -12.89 -14.50
N TYR A 133 -14.86 -13.95 -14.79
CA TYR A 133 -13.70 -13.78 -15.65
C TYR A 133 -14.03 -13.52 -17.12
N LYS A 134 -15.26 -13.78 -17.57
CA LYS A 134 -15.82 -13.23 -18.83
C LYS A 134 -15.46 -11.75 -18.98
N TRP A 135 -15.63 -10.97 -17.92
CA TRP A 135 -15.44 -9.53 -17.95
C TRP A 135 -13.98 -9.13 -17.72
N THR A 136 -13.18 -9.95 -17.06
CA THR A 136 -11.73 -9.80 -17.08
C THR A 136 -11.16 -9.99 -18.50
N GLN A 137 -11.68 -10.97 -19.23
CA GLN A 137 -11.36 -11.16 -20.65
C GLN A 137 -11.82 -9.98 -21.50
N TRP A 138 -12.98 -9.44 -21.25
CA TRP A 138 -13.47 -8.23 -21.91
C TRP A 138 -12.56 -7.01 -21.69
N ILE A 139 -12.06 -6.81 -20.47
CA ILE A 139 -11.08 -5.74 -20.19
C ILE A 139 -9.80 -5.95 -21.03
N PHE A 140 -9.34 -7.19 -21.17
CA PHE A 140 -8.23 -7.47 -22.07
C PHE A 140 -8.54 -7.07 -23.51
N LEU A 141 -9.76 -7.34 -24.00
CA LEU A 141 -10.17 -6.93 -25.36
C LEU A 141 -10.21 -5.40 -25.50
N VAL A 142 -10.72 -4.68 -24.51
CA VAL A 142 -10.69 -3.20 -24.49
C VAL A 142 -9.23 -2.69 -24.57
N MET A 143 -8.30 -3.30 -23.83
CA MET A 143 -6.87 -2.98 -23.92
C MET A 143 -6.30 -3.29 -25.30
N TYR A 144 -6.69 -4.42 -25.90
CA TYR A 144 -6.23 -4.84 -27.21
C TYR A 144 -6.72 -3.91 -28.34
N GLU A 145 -8.00 -3.58 -28.35
CA GLU A 145 -8.60 -2.64 -29.34
C GLU A 145 -7.96 -1.26 -29.28
N ARG A 146 -7.54 -0.82 -28.12
CA ARG A 146 -6.84 0.47 -27.91
C ARG A 146 -5.32 0.40 -28.20
N GLY A 147 -4.81 -0.77 -28.63
CA GLY A 147 -3.38 -0.97 -28.88
C GLY A 147 -2.51 -1.03 -27.60
N LEU A 148 -3.16 -1.11 -26.44
CA LEU A 148 -2.47 -1.18 -25.14
C LEU A 148 -2.04 -2.62 -24.80
N ALA A 149 -2.73 -3.64 -25.31
CA ALA A 149 -2.29 -5.03 -25.20
C ALA A 149 -1.52 -5.45 -26.46
N TYR A 150 -0.33 -6.00 -26.30
CA TYR A 150 0.50 -6.45 -27.39
C TYR A 150 1.33 -7.68 -27.02
N ARG A 151 1.77 -8.43 -28.02
CA ARG A 151 2.59 -9.63 -27.86
C ARG A 151 3.96 -9.43 -28.48
N ARG A 152 5.02 -9.77 -27.75
CA ARG A 152 6.38 -9.78 -28.28
C ARG A 152 7.25 -10.83 -27.61
N LYS A 153 8.30 -11.26 -28.31
CA LYS A 153 9.40 -12.02 -27.70
C LYS A 153 10.28 -11.06 -26.89
N ALA A 154 10.47 -11.38 -25.61
CA ALA A 154 11.27 -10.55 -24.72
C ALA A 154 11.94 -11.41 -23.64
N PRO A 155 13.10 -11.00 -23.12
CA PRO A 155 13.68 -11.57 -21.91
C PRO A 155 12.78 -11.17 -20.72
N VAL A 156 12.11 -12.16 -20.13
CA VAL A 156 11.26 -12.00 -18.95
C VAL A 156 11.88 -12.64 -17.73
N ASN A 157 11.52 -12.20 -16.55
CA ASN A 157 11.85 -12.90 -15.33
C ASN A 157 11.06 -14.22 -15.30
N TRP A 158 11.75 -15.30 -15.06
CA TRP A 158 11.21 -16.65 -15.02
C TRP A 158 11.45 -17.28 -13.65
N CYS A 159 10.42 -17.78 -13.02
CA CYS A 159 10.54 -18.57 -11.81
C CYS A 159 10.68 -20.06 -12.15
N PRO A 160 11.85 -20.68 -11.87
CA PRO A 160 12.05 -22.11 -12.18
C PRO A 160 11.23 -23.03 -11.27
N SER A 161 10.86 -22.60 -10.08
CA SER A 161 10.01 -23.33 -9.15
C SER A 161 8.52 -23.24 -9.52
N CYS A 162 8.03 -22.03 -9.79
CA CYS A 162 6.64 -21.81 -10.21
C CYS A 162 6.41 -22.13 -11.69
N GLN A 163 7.45 -22.33 -12.51
CA GLN A 163 7.39 -22.61 -13.94
C GLN A 163 6.55 -21.58 -14.72
N THR A 164 6.80 -20.29 -14.50
CA THR A 164 6.06 -19.20 -15.16
C THR A 164 6.87 -17.91 -15.25
N GLY A 165 6.51 -17.05 -16.22
CA GLY A 165 6.98 -15.67 -16.29
C GLY A 165 6.48 -14.83 -15.10
N LEU A 166 7.32 -13.91 -14.64
CA LEU A 166 7.03 -12.96 -13.57
C LEU A 166 7.10 -11.54 -14.11
N ALA A 167 6.17 -10.69 -13.72
CA ALA A 167 6.29 -9.25 -13.89
C ALA A 167 7.45 -8.72 -13.03
N ASN A 168 7.97 -7.53 -13.35
CA ASN A 168 9.10 -6.97 -12.60
C ASN A 168 8.75 -6.74 -11.13
N GLU A 169 7.54 -6.36 -10.86
CA GLU A 169 6.96 -6.10 -9.54
C GLU A 169 6.82 -7.37 -8.68
N GLU A 170 6.80 -8.55 -9.32
CA GLU A 170 6.73 -9.86 -8.66
C GLU A 170 8.11 -10.44 -8.32
N VAL A 171 9.19 -9.66 -8.55
CA VAL A 171 10.56 -10.04 -8.22
C VAL A 171 11.11 -9.10 -7.15
N VAL A 172 11.37 -9.64 -5.97
CA VAL A 172 11.91 -8.92 -4.82
C VAL A 172 13.30 -9.47 -4.52
N ASP A 173 14.32 -8.61 -4.50
CA ASP A 173 15.72 -8.97 -4.26
C ASP A 173 16.21 -10.13 -5.18
N GLY A 174 15.79 -10.11 -6.44
CA GLY A 174 16.15 -11.14 -7.42
C GLY A 174 15.41 -12.47 -7.27
N LYS A 175 14.45 -12.56 -6.35
CA LYS A 175 13.68 -13.77 -6.05
C LYS A 175 12.20 -13.61 -6.37
N CYS A 176 11.56 -14.73 -6.67
CA CYS A 176 10.12 -14.78 -6.85
C CYS A 176 9.41 -14.44 -5.52
N GLU A 177 8.59 -13.40 -5.51
CA GLU A 177 7.81 -12.97 -4.33
C GLU A 177 6.97 -14.12 -3.72
N ARG A 178 6.52 -15.07 -4.57
CA ARG A 178 5.60 -16.15 -4.16
C ARG A 178 6.28 -17.35 -3.51
N CYS A 179 7.42 -17.78 -4.04
CA CYS A 179 8.06 -19.02 -3.59
C CYS A 179 9.49 -18.83 -3.07
N GLY A 180 10.07 -17.64 -3.21
CA GLY A 180 11.44 -17.33 -2.78
C GLY A 180 12.54 -17.90 -3.66
N ALA A 181 12.23 -18.63 -4.75
CA ALA A 181 13.24 -19.14 -5.68
C ALA A 181 13.88 -17.99 -6.47
N GLU A 182 15.16 -18.11 -6.79
CA GLU A 182 15.87 -17.15 -7.63
C GLU A 182 15.24 -17.07 -9.02
N ALA A 183 14.97 -15.83 -9.47
CA ALA A 183 14.41 -15.57 -10.78
C ALA A 183 15.53 -15.59 -11.84
N ALA A 184 15.30 -16.32 -12.94
CA ALA A 184 16.20 -16.34 -14.09
C ALA A 184 15.63 -15.50 -15.23
N LYS A 185 16.47 -15.10 -16.21
CA LYS A 185 15.98 -14.51 -17.47
C LYS A 185 15.71 -15.60 -18.49
N ARG A 186 14.56 -15.51 -19.18
CA ARG A 186 14.18 -16.43 -20.25
C ARG A 186 13.50 -15.66 -21.37
N ASP A 187 13.90 -15.94 -22.62
CA ASP A 187 13.25 -15.36 -23.80
C ASP A 187 11.97 -16.13 -24.11
N LEU A 188 10.84 -15.44 -23.97
CA LEU A 188 9.51 -15.97 -24.23
C LEU A 188 8.67 -15.00 -25.05
N ASP A 189 7.79 -15.54 -25.89
CA ASP A 189 6.71 -14.74 -26.49
C ASP A 189 5.62 -14.49 -25.47
N GLN A 190 5.40 -13.25 -25.09
CA GLN A 190 4.55 -12.87 -23.96
C GLN A 190 3.63 -11.69 -24.30
N TRP A 191 2.50 -11.63 -23.61
CA TRP A 191 1.60 -10.49 -23.64
C TRP A 191 1.96 -9.45 -22.61
N PHE A 192 1.90 -8.20 -23.02
CA PHE A 192 2.16 -7.03 -22.19
C PHE A 192 1.04 -6.00 -22.31
N PHE A 193 0.82 -5.24 -21.25
CA PHE A 193 0.06 -3.99 -21.28
C PHE A 193 0.99 -2.79 -21.25
N ARG A 194 0.74 -1.78 -22.10
CA ARG A 194 1.50 -0.53 -22.22
C ARG A 194 1.18 0.43 -21.07
N ILE A 195 1.43 0.01 -19.83
CA ILE A 195 1.28 0.89 -18.67
C ILE A 195 2.20 2.10 -18.76
N THR A 196 3.31 1.99 -19.50
CA THR A 196 4.25 3.09 -19.73
C THR A 196 3.63 4.28 -20.47
N GLU A 197 2.61 4.06 -21.29
CA GLU A 197 1.86 5.15 -21.95
C GLU A 197 1.05 5.99 -20.95
N TYR A 198 0.76 5.45 -19.79
CA TYR A 198 0.06 6.12 -18.69
C TYR A 198 1.00 6.60 -17.57
N ALA A 199 2.32 6.39 -17.70
CA ALA A 199 3.29 6.66 -16.64
C ALA A 199 3.22 8.12 -16.14
N GLN A 200 3.16 9.10 -17.04
CA GLN A 200 3.07 10.51 -16.67
C GLN A 200 1.75 10.81 -15.94
N ARG A 201 0.62 10.35 -16.49
CA ARG A 201 -0.70 10.56 -15.89
C ARG A 201 -0.83 9.88 -14.54
N LEU A 202 -0.29 8.65 -14.39
CA LEU A 202 -0.24 7.95 -13.10
C LEU A 202 0.57 8.72 -12.06
N LEU A 203 1.63 9.41 -12.49
CA LEU A 203 2.45 10.24 -11.61
C LEU A 203 1.75 11.55 -11.24
N ASP A 204 1.21 12.27 -12.22
CA ASP A 204 0.56 13.56 -12.01
C ASP A 204 -0.68 13.45 -11.12
N ASP A 205 -1.50 12.43 -11.37
CA ASP A 205 -2.74 12.19 -10.63
C ASP A 205 -2.49 11.69 -9.18
N LEU A 206 -1.23 11.42 -8.75
CA LEU A 206 -0.92 11.24 -7.33
C LEU A 206 -1.27 12.47 -6.49
N ALA A 207 -1.31 13.65 -7.09
CA ALA A 207 -1.74 14.87 -6.43
C ALA A 207 -3.24 14.86 -6.03
N GLU A 208 -4.08 14.10 -6.75
CA GLU A 208 -5.49 13.93 -6.45
C GLU A 208 -5.74 12.98 -5.25
N LEU A 209 -4.73 12.17 -4.89
CA LEU A 209 -4.82 11.14 -3.86
C LEU A 209 -4.39 11.66 -2.47
N GLY A 210 -4.89 12.83 -2.07
CA GLY A 210 -4.52 13.50 -0.80
C GLY A 210 -4.88 12.67 0.45
N GLU A 211 -5.92 11.83 0.37
CA GLU A 211 -6.35 10.94 1.46
C GLU A 211 -5.66 9.54 1.42
N TRP A 212 -4.61 9.39 0.62
CA TRP A 212 -3.75 8.20 0.64
C TRP A 212 -2.52 8.43 1.51
N PRO A 213 -1.98 7.39 2.17
CA PRO A 213 -0.72 7.49 2.91
C PRO A 213 0.41 8.04 2.02
N GLU A 214 1.18 8.99 2.53
CA GLU A 214 2.30 9.59 1.81
C GLU A 214 3.34 8.53 1.40
N THR A 215 3.56 7.53 2.25
CA THR A 215 4.45 6.40 1.96
C THR A 215 4.04 5.67 0.68
N VAL A 216 2.75 5.40 0.48
CA VAL A 216 2.23 4.72 -0.73
C VAL A 216 2.42 5.59 -1.97
N ARG A 217 2.09 6.89 -1.87
CA ARG A 217 2.29 7.84 -2.98
C ARG A 217 3.76 7.94 -3.37
N THR A 218 4.64 8.03 -2.38
CA THR A 218 6.10 8.07 -2.59
C THR A 218 6.60 6.75 -3.22
N MET A 219 6.13 5.59 -2.75
CA MET A 219 6.48 4.30 -3.36
C MET A 219 6.07 4.23 -4.83
N GLN A 220 4.87 4.68 -5.18
CA GLN A 220 4.40 4.71 -6.57
C GLN A 220 5.20 5.70 -7.41
N ALA A 221 5.44 6.92 -6.93
CA ALA A 221 6.25 7.92 -7.63
C ALA A 221 7.67 7.39 -7.91
N ASN A 222 8.29 6.79 -6.89
CA ASN A 222 9.61 6.18 -7.02
C ASN A 222 9.60 4.97 -7.97
N TRP A 223 8.55 4.17 -8.01
CA TRP A 223 8.41 3.03 -8.91
C TRP A 223 8.24 3.49 -10.36
N ILE A 224 7.38 4.46 -10.61
CA ILE A 224 7.22 5.09 -11.92
C ILE A 224 8.55 5.70 -12.36
N GLY A 225 9.25 6.37 -11.46
CA GLY A 225 10.65 6.78 -11.61
C GLY A 225 10.87 7.64 -12.83
N ARG A 226 10.21 8.81 -12.91
CA ARG A 226 10.42 9.79 -13.96
C ARG A 226 11.81 10.39 -13.86
N SER A 227 12.52 10.41 -14.98
CA SER A 227 13.83 11.04 -15.14
C SER A 227 13.79 12.00 -16.32
N ASP A 228 13.91 13.30 -16.04
CA ASP A 228 14.07 14.33 -17.05
C ASP A 228 15.55 14.42 -17.45
N GLY A 229 15.83 14.39 -18.73
CA GLY A 229 17.18 14.44 -19.23
C GLY A 229 17.26 14.72 -20.72
N SER A 230 18.35 14.28 -21.32
CA SER A 230 18.61 14.42 -22.74
C SER A 230 19.02 13.09 -23.35
N ARG A 231 18.48 12.78 -24.50
CA ARG A 231 19.08 11.84 -25.43
C ARG A 231 20.19 12.57 -26.20
N ILE A 232 21.36 11.98 -26.20
CA ILE A 232 22.55 12.51 -26.90
C ILE A 232 22.98 11.48 -27.94
N ASP A 233 23.24 11.91 -29.18
CA ASP A 233 23.57 11.05 -30.31
C ASP A 233 25.10 11.01 -30.54
N PHE A 234 25.76 10.06 -29.83
CA PHE A 234 27.19 9.76 -30.12
C PHE A 234 27.30 9.01 -31.44
N ARG A 235 28.45 9.08 -32.11
CA ARG A 235 28.66 8.43 -33.40
C ARG A 235 29.84 7.46 -33.34
N LEU A 236 29.64 6.24 -33.82
CA LEU A 236 30.71 5.30 -34.13
C LEU A 236 31.50 5.77 -35.35
N GLU A 237 32.66 5.18 -35.58
CA GLU A 237 33.53 5.51 -36.73
C GLU A 237 32.88 5.24 -38.11
N ASP A 238 31.95 4.26 -38.16
CA ASP A 238 31.17 3.97 -39.36
C ASP A 238 29.97 4.92 -39.58
N GLY A 239 29.83 5.96 -38.72
CA GLY A 239 28.76 6.93 -38.76
C GLY A 239 27.46 6.45 -38.05
N THR A 240 27.42 5.22 -37.58
CA THR A 240 26.24 4.68 -36.82
C THR A 240 26.01 5.49 -35.55
N VAL A 241 24.78 5.91 -35.32
CA VAL A 241 24.38 6.63 -34.10
C VAL A 241 24.24 5.67 -32.95
N LEU A 242 24.97 5.94 -31.87
CA LEU A 242 24.79 5.30 -30.57
C LEU A 242 24.11 6.29 -29.60
N PRO A 243 22.79 6.19 -29.40
CA PRO A 243 22.09 7.12 -28.52
C PRO A 243 22.39 6.81 -27.05
N CYS A 244 22.66 7.86 -26.27
CA CYS A 244 22.84 7.81 -24.82
C CYS A 244 21.80 8.67 -24.14
N PHE A 245 21.27 8.23 -23.00
CA PHE A 245 20.43 9.05 -22.14
C PHE A 245 21.19 9.48 -20.90
N THR A 246 21.06 10.76 -20.53
CA THR A 246 21.63 11.28 -19.29
C THR A 246 20.72 12.33 -18.65
N THR A 247 20.69 12.35 -17.32
CA THR A 247 20.07 13.43 -16.52
C THR A 247 21.05 14.57 -16.25
N ARG A 248 22.36 14.36 -16.57
CA ARG A 248 23.45 15.30 -16.36
C ARG A 248 24.11 15.73 -17.68
N PRO A 249 23.36 16.32 -18.63
CA PRO A 249 23.97 16.81 -19.90
C PRO A 249 24.98 17.94 -19.67
N ASP A 250 24.94 18.63 -18.54
CA ASP A 250 25.92 19.62 -18.09
C ASP A 250 27.34 19.05 -17.97
N THR A 251 27.49 17.74 -17.77
CA THR A 251 28.81 17.06 -17.68
C THR A 251 29.35 16.56 -19.02
N LEU A 252 28.67 16.78 -20.15
CA LEU A 252 28.93 16.16 -21.44
C LEU A 252 30.34 16.43 -21.98
N TRP A 253 30.97 17.59 -21.70
CA TRP A 253 32.33 17.92 -22.07
C TRP A 253 33.39 17.12 -21.26
N GLY A 254 32.99 16.55 -20.13
CA GLY A 254 33.80 15.73 -19.26
C GLY A 254 33.76 14.22 -19.57
N VAL A 255 33.10 13.82 -20.65
CA VAL A 255 33.04 12.41 -21.07
C VAL A 255 34.41 11.95 -21.53
N THR A 256 34.93 10.89 -20.89
CA THR A 256 36.24 10.33 -21.21
C THR A 256 36.18 8.89 -21.71
N PHE A 257 35.07 8.20 -21.50
CA PHE A 257 34.75 6.93 -22.11
C PHE A 257 33.23 6.74 -22.19
N MET A 258 32.77 5.73 -22.90
CA MET A 258 31.39 5.27 -22.87
C MET A 258 31.32 3.80 -22.47
N SER A 259 30.26 3.42 -21.76
CA SER A 259 30.01 2.01 -21.41
C SER A 259 28.67 1.51 -21.93
N LEU A 260 28.66 0.28 -22.42
CA LEU A 260 27.47 -0.46 -22.83
C LEU A 260 27.08 -1.47 -21.75
N ALA A 261 25.80 -1.65 -21.56
CA ALA A 261 25.27 -2.77 -20.79
C ALA A 261 25.66 -4.11 -21.47
N PRO A 262 26.02 -5.15 -20.73
CA PRO A 262 26.42 -6.46 -21.32
C PRO A 262 25.38 -7.08 -22.26
N GLU A 263 24.11 -6.70 -22.10
CA GLU A 263 22.97 -7.15 -22.93
C GLU A 263 22.76 -6.28 -24.19
N HIS A 264 23.55 -5.22 -24.38
CA HIS A 264 23.30 -4.25 -25.45
C HIS A 264 23.41 -4.88 -26.84
N PRO A 265 22.39 -4.75 -27.73
CA PRO A 265 22.34 -5.46 -29.02
C PRO A 265 23.48 -5.13 -29.98
N SER A 266 24.04 -3.93 -29.88
CA SER A 266 25.15 -3.48 -30.74
C SER A 266 26.46 -4.21 -30.45
N ILE A 267 26.67 -4.81 -29.29
CA ILE A 267 27.97 -5.41 -28.91
C ILE A 267 28.39 -6.47 -29.92
N ARG A 268 27.52 -7.41 -30.25
CA ARG A 268 27.85 -8.50 -31.20
C ARG A 268 28.26 -7.97 -32.58
N LYS A 269 27.62 -6.87 -33.03
CA LYS A 269 27.96 -6.24 -34.32
C LYS A 269 29.31 -5.54 -34.23
N LEU A 270 29.56 -4.82 -33.12
CA LEU A 270 30.80 -4.05 -32.91
C LEU A 270 32.04 -4.91 -32.84
N VAL A 271 31.98 -6.07 -32.20
CA VAL A 271 33.16 -6.91 -31.96
C VAL A 271 33.35 -8.05 -32.98
N ARG A 272 32.38 -8.28 -33.84
CA ARG A 272 32.39 -9.38 -34.82
C ARG A 272 33.63 -9.31 -35.73
N GLY A 273 34.42 -10.39 -35.73
CA GLY A 273 35.65 -10.50 -36.54
C GLY A 273 36.82 -9.69 -36.01
N THR A 274 36.71 -9.03 -34.85
CA THR A 274 37.81 -8.32 -34.21
C THR A 274 38.59 -9.21 -33.25
N PRO A 275 39.87 -8.90 -32.96
CA PRO A 275 40.64 -9.63 -31.95
C PRO A 275 40.03 -9.66 -30.55
N ARG A 276 39.07 -8.74 -30.25
CA ARG A 276 38.38 -8.60 -28.97
C ARG A 276 37.09 -9.41 -28.86
N GLU A 277 36.61 -10.00 -29.95
CA GLU A 277 35.30 -10.70 -29.99
C GLU A 277 35.14 -11.70 -28.87
N LYS A 278 36.10 -12.61 -28.71
CA LYS A 278 36.02 -13.67 -27.70
C LYS A 278 35.99 -13.11 -26.29
N GLU A 279 36.91 -12.24 -25.97
CA GLU A 279 37.05 -11.62 -24.63
C GLU A 279 35.79 -10.87 -24.22
N VAL A 280 35.25 -10.05 -25.15
CA VAL A 280 34.04 -9.23 -24.88
C VAL A 280 32.80 -10.12 -24.68
N LEU A 281 32.62 -11.15 -25.54
CA LEU A 281 31.46 -12.02 -25.44
C LEU A 281 31.53 -12.90 -24.18
N GLU A 282 32.68 -13.35 -23.74
CA GLU A 282 32.87 -14.09 -22.49
C GLU A 282 32.56 -13.20 -21.28
N PHE A 283 33.01 -11.95 -21.30
CA PHE A 283 32.68 -10.97 -20.26
C PHE A 283 31.16 -10.75 -20.19
N CYS A 284 30.51 -10.48 -21.33
CA CYS A 284 29.06 -10.32 -21.40
C CYS A 284 28.33 -11.53 -20.81
N GLY A 285 28.76 -12.76 -21.19
CA GLY A 285 28.15 -13.99 -20.69
C GLY A 285 28.21 -14.12 -19.16
N ARG A 286 29.34 -13.74 -18.54
CA ARG A 286 29.49 -13.74 -17.07
C ARG A 286 28.66 -12.66 -16.41
N ALA A 287 28.74 -11.42 -16.93
CA ALA A 287 28.06 -10.28 -16.32
C ALA A 287 26.53 -10.38 -16.37
N VAL A 288 25.96 -10.97 -17.41
CA VAL A 288 24.50 -11.18 -17.55
C VAL A 288 23.97 -12.19 -16.52
N LEU A 289 24.79 -13.08 -16.00
CA LEU A 289 24.39 -14.02 -14.94
C LEU A 289 24.18 -13.33 -13.57
N GLN A 290 24.79 -12.16 -13.37
CA GLN A 290 24.54 -11.36 -12.18
C GLN A 290 23.22 -10.58 -12.31
N SER A 291 22.44 -10.49 -11.22
CA SER A 291 21.19 -9.70 -11.26
C SER A 291 21.48 -8.21 -11.50
N ALA A 292 20.57 -7.50 -12.16
CA ALA A 292 20.68 -6.06 -12.38
C ALA A 292 20.77 -5.28 -11.05
N ALA A 293 20.08 -5.75 -10.01
CA ALA A 293 20.17 -5.19 -8.67
C ALA A 293 21.58 -5.33 -8.07
N ALA A 294 22.17 -6.53 -8.15
CA ALA A 294 23.53 -6.74 -7.68
C ALA A 294 24.54 -5.90 -8.47
N ARG A 295 24.40 -5.79 -9.79
CA ARG A 295 25.29 -4.97 -10.65
C ARG A 295 25.16 -3.47 -10.37
N GLY A 296 23.97 -3.01 -9.97
CA GLY A 296 23.70 -1.62 -9.60
C GLY A 296 24.17 -1.21 -8.22
N ASP A 297 24.55 -2.18 -7.37
CA ASP A 297 25.01 -1.92 -6.01
C ASP A 297 26.35 -1.17 -6.01
N VAL A 298 26.43 -0.13 -5.18
CA VAL A 298 27.65 0.67 -5.01
C VAL A 298 28.81 -0.18 -4.45
N ALA A 299 28.53 -1.18 -3.63
CA ALA A 299 29.53 -2.04 -3.02
C ALA A 299 30.15 -3.07 -3.98
N VAL A 300 29.55 -3.30 -5.15
CA VAL A 300 30.07 -4.26 -6.14
C VAL A 300 31.20 -3.63 -6.95
N GLU A 301 32.31 -4.36 -7.07
CA GLU A 301 33.46 -3.93 -7.86
C GLU A 301 33.08 -3.64 -9.32
N LYS A 302 33.51 -2.50 -9.83
CA LYS A 302 33.21 -2.08 -11.21
C LYS A 302 34.19 -2.76 -12.14
N GLU A 303 33.63 -3.58 -13.07
CA GLU A 303 34.40 -4.36 -14.05
C GLU A 303 33.93 -4.06 -15.46
N GLY A 304 34.84 -4.17 -16.41
CA GLY A 304 34.51 -4.00 -17.82
C GLY A 304 35.62 -4.48 -18.75
N VAL A 305 35.29 -4.50 -20.04
CA VAL A 305 36.20 -4.87 -21.13
C VAL A 305 36.10 -3.85 -22.27
N PHE A 306 37.23 -3.46 -22.81
CA PHE A 306 37.28 -2.56 -23.96
C PHE A 306 36.85 -3.29 -25.24
N THR A 307 35.93 -2.69 -26.00
CA THR A 307 35.42 -3.31 -27.25
C THR A 307 36.35 -3.20 -28.44
N GLY A 308 37.39 -2.36 -28.37
CA GLY A 308 38.22 -2.00 -29.50
C GLY A 308 37.65 -0.86 -30.35
N ALA A 309 36.43 -0.42 -30.09
CA ALA A 309 35.77 0.65 -30.82
C ALA A 309 35.81 1.97 -30.06
N TYR A 310 35.67 3.07 -30.81
CA TYR A 310 35.57 4.44 -30.29
C TYR A 310 34.28 5.10 -30.76
N VAL A 311 33.79 6.05 -29.97
CA VAL A 311 32.69 6.93 -30.36
C VAL A 311 33.11 8.38 -30.28
N THR A 312 32.54 9.22 -31.13
CA THR A 312 32.81 10.66 -31.16
C THR A 312 31.83 11.39 -30.28
N ASN A 313 32.34 12.16 -29.31
CA ASN A 313 31.56 13.07 -28.50
C ASN A 313 31.03 14.22 -29.38
N PRO A 314 29.70 14.42 -29.45
CA PRO A 314 29.09 15.36 -30.39
C PRO A 314 29.38 16.83 -30.10
N VAL A 315 29.81 17.20 -28.87
CA VAL A 315 30.00 18.62 -28.52
C VAL A 315 31.42 19.13 -28.71
N ASN A 316 32.44 18.25 -28.60
CA ASN A 316 33.83 18.64 -28.72
C ASN A 316 34.63 17.88 -29.80
N GLY A 317 33.99 16.83 -30.39
CA GLY A 317 34.65 16.02 -31.46
C GLY A 317 35.67 15.01 -30.93
N GLU A 318 35.85 14.89 -29.65
CA GLU A 318 36.81 13.95 -29.04
C GLU A 318 36.38 12.49 -29.28
N LYS A 319 37.32 11.63 -29.67
CA LYS A 319 37.10 10.19 -29.71
C LYS A 319 37.29 9.58 -28.33
N VAL A 320 36.28 8.94 -27.79
CA VAL A 320 36.32 8.27 -26.50
C VAL A 320 36.16 6.77 -26.67
N PRO A 321 36.89 5.93 -25.89
CA PRO A 321 36.80 4.48 -25.99
C PRO A 321 35.47 3.95 -25.54
N LEU A 322 34.97 2.92 -26.22
CA LEU A 322 33.70 2.23 -25.92
C LEU A 322 33.98 0.93 -25.17
N TRP A 323 33.45 0.83 -23.96
CA TRP A 323 33.61 -0.31 -23.07
C TRP A 323 32.30 -1.08 -22.94
N VAL A 324 32.37 -2.33 -22.51
CA VAL A 324 31.24 -3.04 -21.88
C VAL A 324 31.53 -3.07 -20.39
N ALA A 325 30.59 -2.62 -19.58
CA ALA A 325 30.77 -2.55 -18.11
C ALA A 325 29.62 -3.21 -17.36
N ASN A 326 29.97 -3.89 -16.24
CA ASN A 326 28.96 -4.61 -15.45
C ASN A 326 27.94 -3.68 -14.79
N TYR A 327 28.28 -2.45 -14.45
CA TYR A 327 27.40 -1.47 -13.81
C TYR A 327 26.50 -0.69 -14.78
N ALA A 328 26.74 -0.80 -16.09
CA ALA A 328 25.81 -0.29 -17.11
C ALA A 328 24.60 -1.23 -17.22
N LEU A 329 23.41 -0.68 -17.11
CA LEU A 329 22.16 -1.46 -17.08
C LEU A 329 21.35 -1.18 -18.35
N MET A 330 20.88 -2.24 -19.01
CA MET A 330 20.01 -2.14 -20.18
C MET A 330 18.64 -1.53 -19.84
N GLU A 331 18.21 -1.69 -18.59
CA GLU A 331 16.97 -1.10 -18.08
C GLU A 331 17.02 0.43 -17.90
N TYR A 332 18.19 1.05 -17.92
CA TYR A 332 18.33 2.49 -17.76
C TYR A 332 18.65 3.17 -19.09
N GLY A 333 17.76 4.04 -19.53
CA GLY A 333 17.93 4.81 -20.75
C GLY A 333 17.99 3.93 -22.02
N THR A 334 19.12 3.98 -22.72
CA THR A 334 19.37 3.24 -23.96
C THR A 334 20.25 2.00 -23.75
N GLY A 335 20.72 1.74 -22.54
CA GLY A 335 21.75 0.75 -22.23
C GLY A 335 23.17 1.21 -22.60
N ALA A 336 23.32 2.44 -23.11
CA ALA A 336 24.59 3.13 -23.31
C ALA A 336 24.73 4.28 -22.33
N VAL A 337 25.82 4.36 -21.61
CA VAL A 337 26.11 5.34 -20.57
C VAL A 337 27.34 6.16 -20.98
N MET A 338 27.21 7.48 -21.01
CA MET A 338 28.36 8.38 -21.10
C MET A 338 29.04 8.45 -19.73
N ALA A 339 30.28 8.14 -19.65
CA ALA A 339 31.01 8.13 -18.41
C ALA A 339 31.74 9.43 -18.15
N VAL A 340 31.49 9.97 -16.94
CA VAL A 340 32.03 11.26 -16.50
C VAL A 340 32.76 11.11 -15.16
N PRO A 341 33.95 10.54 -15.14
CA PRO A 341 34.63 10.11 -13.92
C PRO A 341 34.81 11.21 -12.86
N ALA A 342 34.94 12.47 -13.27
CA ALA A 342 35.05 13.55 -12.30
C ALA A 342 33.72 13.82 -11.57
N HIS A 343 32.56 13.35 -12.07
CA HIS A 343 31.22 13.74 -11.62
C HIS A 343 30.23 12.57 -11.39
N ASP A 344 30.69 11.33 -11.56
CA ASP A 344 29.99 10.09 -11.17
C ASP A 344 30.94 9.13 -10.46
N GLN A 345 30.59 8.70 -9.26
CA GLN A 345 31.48 7.87 -8.43
C GLN A 345 31.79 6.50 -9.05
N ARG A 346 30.82 5.88 -9.72
CA ARG A 346 31.01 4.59 -10.41
C ARG A 346 31.97 4.72 -11.56
N ASP A 347 31.84 5.79 -12.33
CA ASP A 347 32.74 6.09 -13.44
C ASP A 347 34.16 6.45 -12.94
N PHE A 348 34.25 7.12 -11.77
CA PHE A 348 35.51 7.45 -11.12
C PHE A 348 36.29 6.18 -10.72
N GLU A 349 35.63 5.27 -10.02
CA GLU A 349 36.21 3.98 -9.60
C GLU A 349 36.66 3.16 -10.82
N PHE A 350 35.84 3.11 -11.85
CA PHE A 350 36.14 2.43 -13.10
C PHE A 350 37.33 3.06 -13.80
N ALA A 351 37.37 4.39 -13.93
CA ALA A 351 38.46 5.11 -14.56
C ALA A 351 39.79 4.92 -13.81
N LYS A 352 39.79 4.95 -12.49
CA LYS A 352 40.99 4.67 -11.68
C LYS A 352 41.48 3.25 -11.87
N LYS A 353 40.60 2.24 -11.90
CA LYS A 353 40.94 0.84 -12.09
C LYS A 353 41.60 0.58 -13.46
N TYR A 354 41.04 1.19 -14.51
CA TYR A 354 41.49 0.93 -15.89
C TYR A 354 42.45 2.02 -16.46
N GLY A 355 42.85 2.97 -15.63
CA GLY A 355 43.80 4.02 -16.04
C GLY A 355 43.21 4.98 -17.10
N LEU A 356 41.89 5.20 -17.08
CA LEU A 356 41.21 6.09 -18.01
C LEU A 356 41.32 7.55 -17.58
N PRO A 357 41.31 8.52 -18.55
CA PRO A 357 41.37 9.96 -18.20
C PRO A 357 40.21 10.41 -17.32
N ILE A 358 40.49 11.35 -16.42
CA ILE A 358 39.48 12.05 -15.61
C ILE A 358 39.51 13.51 -15.97
N LYS A 359 38.39 14.10 -16.37
CA LYS A 359 38.22 15.46 -16.83
C LYS A 359 37.21 16.22 -15.99
N VAL A 360 37.68 17.23 -15.26
CA VAL A 360 36.83 18.07 -14.40
C VAL A 360 36.17 19.13 -15.27
N VAL A 361 34.80 19.14 -15.27
CA VAL A 361 34.00 20.12 -16.01
C VAL A 361 33.00 20.86 -15.13
N ILE A 362 32.94 20.53 -13.85
CA ILE A 362 32.17 21.27 -12.82
C ILE A 362 33.15 21.53 -11.66
N GLN A 363 33.29 22.77 -11.29
CA GLN A 363 34.04 23.22 -10.11
C GLN A 363 33.08 23.63 -9.00
N PRO A 364 33.37 23.32 -7.74
CA PRO A 364 32.60 23.92 -6.64
C PRO A 364 32.69 25.46 -6.71
N GLU A 365 31.66 26.15 -6.25
CA GLU A 365 31.78 27.62 -6.11
C GLU A 365 32.67 27.95 -4.93
N PRO A 366 33.59 28.90 -5.05
CA PRO A 366 34.34 29.37 -3.91
C PRO A 366 33.35 29.98 -2.93
N ASP A 367 33.32 29.46 -1.70
CA ASP A 367 32.47 29.97 -0.64
C ASP A 367 32.67 31.48 -0.46
N ALA A 368 31.68 32.27 -0.81
CA ALA A 368 31.57 33.64 -0.37
C ALA A 368 31.15 33.63 1.11
N GLY A 369 32.12 33.40 2.02
CA GLY A 369 31.96 33.53 3.45
C GLY A 369 31.36 32.32 4.18
N ALA A 370 32.07 31.22 4.29
CA ALA A 370 31.77 30.21 5.30
C ALA A 370 32.10 30.78 6.68
N ALA A 371 31.08 31.23 7.39
CA ALA A 371 31.16 31.40 8.84
C ALA A 371 31.38 30.01 9.48
N ALA A 372 32.53 29.85 10.11
CA ALA A 372 32.90 28.69 10.89
C ALA A 372 31.79 28.43 11.95
N GLY A 373 31.01 27.33 11.80
CA GLY A 373 30.02 26.97 12.82
C GLY A 373 28.72 26.31 12.34
N SER A 374 28.54 25.98 11.08
CA SER A 374 27.36 25.23 10.64
C SER A 374 27.54 23.71 10.80
N PRO A 375 26.57 22.95 11.38
CA PRO A 375 26.66 21.50 11.53
C PRO A 375 26.67 20.70 10.21
N ALA A 376 26.43 21.36 9.07
CA ALA A 376 26.50 20.76 7.73
C ALA A 376 27.94 20.54 7.22
N ALA A 377 28.94 21.17 7.87
CA ALA A 377 30.35 21.04 7.50
C ALA A 377 31.03 19.76 8.03
N SER A 378 30.37 18.97 8.88
CA SER A 378 30.95 17.75 9.49
C SER A 378 30.64 16.44 8.76
N ALA A 379 29.78 16.46 7.73
CA ALA A 379 29.48 15.28 6.91
C ALA A 379 30.19 15.28 5.54
N ALA A 380 30.79 16.43 5.13
CA ALA A 380 31.62 16.54 3.94
C ALA A 380 33.08 16.28 4.35
N GLY A 381 33.51 15.03 4.32
CA GLY A 381 34.90 14.66 4.46
C GLY A 381 35.74 15.45 3.46
N ALA A 382 36.73 16.18 3.97
CA ALA A 382 37.83 16.82 3.29
C ALA A 382 37.60 17.13 1.79
N ILE A 383 36.87 18.23 1.50
CA ILE A 383 36.79 18.76 0.14
C ILE A 383 38.20 19.11 -0.33
N ALA A 384 38.55 18.50 -1.47
CA ALA A 384 39.78 18.71 -2.15
C ALA A 384 40.04 20.22 -2.39
N SER A 385 41.31 20.56 -2.38
CA SER A 385 41.79 21.92 -2.63
C SER A 385 41.16 22.56 -3.89
N TRP A 386 40.64 23.77 -3.73
CA TRP A 386 40.23 24.61 -4.86
C TRP A 386 41.44 25.07 -5.67
N PRO A 387 41.46 25.02 -7.03
CA PRO A 387 40.44 24.33 -7.87
C PRO A 387 40.58 22.79 -7.82
N LEU A 388 39.47 22.07 -8.04
CA LEU A 388 39.51 20.63 -8.23
C LEU A 388 40.40 20.27 -9.41
N ARG A 389 41.34 19.35 -9.19
CA ARG A 389 42.24 18.83 -10.21
C ARG A 389 42.16 17.30 -10.25
N ALA A 390 42.07 16.73 -11.44
CA ALA A 390 41.94 15.30 -11.66
C ALA A 390 42.98 14.44 -10.90
N GLU A 391 44.23 14.96 -10.81
CA GLU A 391 45.37 14.29 -10.20
C GLU A 391 45.21 14.15 -8.67
N THR A 392 44.49 15.09 -8.04
CA THR A 392 44.31 15.16 -6.57
C THR A 392 43.00 14.59 -6.11
N MET A 393 42.04 14.26 -7.01
CA MET A 393 40.77 13.70 -6.68
C MET A 393 40.87 12.30 -6.08
N ARG A 394 40.21 12.07 -4.93
CA ARG A 394 40.07 10.77 -4.28
C ARG A 394 38.69 10.14 -4.52
N GLU A 395 37.74 10.96 -4.87
CA GLU A 395 36.34 10.62 -5.18
C GLU A 395 35.76 11.60 -6.20
N ALA A 396 34.63 11.25 -6.83
CA ALA A 396 33.95 12.12 -7.76
C ALA A 396 33.29 13.30 -7.05
N TYR A 397 33.28 14.46 -7.70
CA TYR A 397 32.51 15.62 -7.26
C TYR A 397 31.10 15.58 -7.91
N VAL A 398 30.08 15.25 -7.11
CA VAL A 398 28.72 15.01 -7.58
C VAL A 398 27.77 16.21 -7.37
N ASP A 399 28.15 17.17 -6.55
CA ASP A 399 27.35 18.32 -6.17
C ASP A 399 27.22 19.37 -7.26
N ALA A 400 26.39 20.39 -7.04
CA ALA A 400 26.26 21.53 -7.89
C ALA A 400 27.53 22.42 -7.84
N GLY A 401 27.80 23.10 -8.92
CA GLY A 401 28.95 24.01 -9.03
C GLY A 401 28.87 24.82 -10.33
N ARG A 402 30.00 25.33 -10.76
CA ARG A 402 30.12 26.11 -12.00
C ARG A 402 30.77 25.27 -13.09
N MET A 403 30.18 25.29 -14.28
CA MET A 403 30.73 24.61 -15.46
C MET A 403 32.03 25.26 -15.92
N VAL A 404 33.07 24.45 -16.13
CA VAL A 404 34.39 24.85 -16.66
C VAL A 404 34.73 23.96 -17.86
N ASP A 405 35.60 24.41 -18.75
CA ASP A 405 36.00 23.66 -19.96
C ASP A 405 34.84 23.03 -20.75
N SER A 406 33.68 23.68 -20.71
CA SER A 406 32.41 23.22 -21.26
C SER A 406 31.98 24.04 -22.49
N GLY A 407 32.94 24.50 -23.28
CA GLY A 407 32.67 25.27 -24.49
C GLY A 407 31.76 26.48 -24.21
N PRO A 408 30.66 26.65 -24.98
CA PRO A 408 29.76 27.81 -24.81
C PRO A 408 29.03 27.84 -23.45
N MET A 409 29.12 26.77 -22.65
CA MET A 409 28.49 26.69 -21.35
C MET A 409 29.42 27.03 -20.18
N THR A 410 30.70 27.27 -20.46
CA THR A 410 31.67 27.62 -19.43
C THR A 410 31.23 28.88 -18.66
N GLY A 411 31.33 28.81 -17.32
CA GLY A 411 30.91 29.91 -16.45
C GLY A 411 29.44 29.81 -15.98
N THR A 412 28.63 28.89 -16.54
CA THR A 412 27.24 28.70 -16.14
C THR A 412 27.16 27.84 -14.84
N PRO A 413 26.29 28.18 -13.86
CA PRO A 413 25.98 27.27 -12.77
C PRO A 413 25.42 25.94 -13.29
N SER A 414 25.87 24.80 -12.78
CA SER A 414 25.53 23.47 -13.34
C SER A 414 24.04 23.18 -13.39
N PRO A 415 23.21 23.56 -12.38
CA PRO A 415 21.76 23.35 -12.46
C PRO A 415 21.12 24.14 -13.62
N GLU A 416 21.58 25.37 -13.89
CA GLU A 416 21.12 26.18 -15.02
C GLU A 416 21.71 25.70 -16.35
N GLY A 417 22.84 25.04 -16.30
CA GLY A 417 23.54 24.45 -17.46
C GLY A 417 22.71 23.34 -18.10
N ILE A 418 22.00 22.54 -17.32
CA ILE A 418 21.21 21.41 -17.82
C ILE A 418 20.23 21.85 -18.92
N PRO A 419 19.27 22.77 -18.69
CA PRO A 419 18.34 23.19 -19.75
C PRO A 419 19.06 23.91 -20.91
N ARG A 420 20.13 24.65 -20.65
CA ARG A 420 20.90 25.34 -21.70
C ARG A 420 21.63 24.35 -22.61
N VAL A 421 22.22 23.30 -22.05
CA VAL A 421 22.86 22.23 -22.84
C VAL A 421 21.83 21.48 -23.67
N ILE A 422 20.66 21.16 -23.12
CA ILE A 422 19.57 20.50 -23.87
C ILE A 422 19.19 21.38 -25.09
N ALA A 423 18.94 22.69 -24.88
CA ALA A 423 18.58 23.59 -25.96
C ALA A 423 19.71 23.72 -27.02
N TYR A 424 20.97 23.70 -26.57
CA TYR A 424 22.15 23.68 -27.49
C TYR A 424 22.16 22.39 -28.33
N LEU A 425 21.98 21.22 -27.73
CA LEU A 425 21.95 19.94 -28.42
C LEU A 425 20.80 19.83 -29.44
N GLU A 426 19.62 20.37 -29.11
CA GLU A 426 18.47 20.41 -30.04
C GLU A 426 18.74 21.32 -31.24
N ARG A 427 19.29 22.54 -31.03
CA ARG A 427 19.67 23.46 -32.08
C ARG A 427 20.70 22.88 -33.03
N GLU A 428 21.72 22.21 -32.48
CA GLU A 428 22.79 21.58 -33.25
C GLU A 428 22.42 20.21 -33.82
N LYS A 429 21.19 19.72 -33.58
CA LYS A 429 20.70 18.37 -33.99
C LYS A 429 21.60 17.21 -33.50
N LYS A 430 22.15 17.38 -32.30
CA LYS A 430 23.07 16.42 -31.64
C LYS A 430 22.41 15.63 -30.51
N GLY A 431 21.15 15.96 -30.18
CA GLY A 431 20.36 15.35 -29.15
C GLY A 431 19.01 16.04 -29.01
N LYS A 432 18.22 15.58 -28.03
CA LYS A 432 16.90 16.16 -27.74
C LYS A 432 16.51 15.94 -26.29
N ARG A 433 15.66 16.80 -25.76
CA ARG A 433 15.02 16.58 -24.47
C ARG A 433 14.26 15.25 -24.48
N THR A 434 14.42 14.49 -23.46
CA THR A 434 13.78 13.17 -23.36
C THR A 434 13.43 12.89 -21.91
N VAL A 435 12.22 12.39 -21.68
CA VAL A 435 11.78 11.87 -20.38
C VAL A 435 11.84 10.35 -20.44
N HIS A 436 12.47 9.76 -19.45
CA HIS A 436 12.46 8.34 -19.24
C HIS A 436 11.69 7.97 -17.98
N TYR A 437 11.03 6.81 -18.01
CA TYR A 437 10.38 6.23 -16.86
C TYR A 437 11.04 4.89 -16.52
N ARG A 438 11.22 4.62 -15.23
CA ARG A 438 11.79 3.36 -14.75
C ARG A 438 10.77 2.22 -14.88
N ILE A 439 9.47 2.52 -14.71
CA ILE A 439 8.38 1.57 -14.90
C ILE A 439 8.46 0.92 -16.28
N ARG A 440 8.15 -0.36 -16.36
CA ARG A 440 8.11 -1.14 -17.60
C ARG A 440 6.69 -1.58 -17.90
N ASP A 441 6.45 -1.94 -19.16
CA ASP A 441 5.17 -2.51 -19.56
C ASP A 441 4.85 -3.75 -18.74
N TRP A 442 3.60 -3.85 -18.34
CA TRP A 442 3.12 -4.89 -17.42
C TRP A 442 3.00 -6.24 -18.15
N LEU A 443 3.77 -7.24 -17.73
CA LEU A 443 3.70 -8.61 -18.22
C LEU A 443 2.44 -9.30 -17.70
N VAL A 444 1.52 -9.66 -18.58
CA VAL A 444 0.21 -10.23 -18.20
C VAL A 444 0.06 -11.72 -18.54
N SER A 445 0.97 -12.32 -19.29
CA SER A 445 0.95 -13.75 -19.60
C SER A 445 1.44 -14.62 -18.46
N ARG A 446 0.75 -15.73 -18.21
CA ARG A 446 1.18 -16.81 -17.31
C ARG A 446 1.04 -18.16 -17.97
N GLN A 447 2.09 -18.99 -17.89
CA GLN A 447 2.13 -20.37 -18.41
C GLN A 447 1.55 -21.33 -17.36
N ARG A 448 0.30 -21.04 -16.96
CA ARG A 448 -0.38 -21.73 -15.86
C ARG A 448 -1.81 -22.07 -16.26
N TYR A 449 -2.37 -23.14 -15.65
CA TYR A 449 -3.75 -23.53 -15.88
C TYR A 449 -4.72 -22.61 -15.13
N TRP A 450 -4.46 -22.34 -13.85
CA TRP A 450 -5.41 -21.65 -12.97
C TRP A 450 -5.35 -20.13 -13.13
N GLY A 451 -6.01 -19.65 -14.19
CA GLY A 451 -6.10 -18.22 -14.56
C GLY A 451 -7.13 -18.03 -15.68
N ALA A 452 -7.57 -16.79 -15.90
CA ALA A 452 -8.47 -16.47 -17.00
C ALA A 452 -7.75 -16.64 -18.33
N PRO A 453 -8.25 -17.46 -19.29
CA PRO A 453 -7.64 -17.60 -20.60
C PRO A 453 -7.58 -16.26 -21.36
N ILE A 454 -6.49 -16.00 -22.06
CA ILE A 454 -6.38 -14.83 -22.94
C ILE A 454 -7.29 -15.04 -24.15
N PRO A 455 -8.28 -14.16 -24.42
CA PRO A 455 -9.35 -14.42 -25.37
C PRO A 455 -8.95 -14.09 -26.81
N VAL A 456 -7.88 -14.74 -27.32
CA VAL A 456 -7.43 -14.59 -28.71
C VAL A 456 -7.15 -15.95 -29.35
N VAL A 457 -7.17 -16.00 -30.68
CA VAL A 457 -6.78 -17.15 -31.45
C VAL A 457 -5.66 -16.80 -32.44
N HIS A 458 -4.78 -17.74 -32.72
CA HIS A 458 -3.72 -17.64 -33.70
C HIS A 458 -4.17 -18.33 -35.00
N CYS A 459 -4.42 -17.55 -36.03
CA CYS A 459 -4.81 -17.99 -37.35
C CYS A 459 -3.65 -17.83 -38.35
N ALA A 460 -3.36 -18.85 -39.15
CA ALA A 460 -2.29 -18.79 -40.16
C ALA A 460 -2.51 -17.67 -41.19
N SER A 461 -3.78 -17.39 -41.56
CA SER A 461 -4.12 -16.39 -42.58
C SER A 461 -4.39 -15.00 -41.99
N CYS A 462 -4.96 -14.90 -40.75
CA CYS A 462 -5.41 -13.65 -40.17
C CYS A 462 -4.48 -13.12 -39.07
N GLY A 463 -3.47 -13.90 -38.65
CA GLY A 463 -2.62 -13.57 -37.51
C GLY A 463 -3.35 -13.74 -36.17
N ILE A 464 -3.11 -12.84 -35.23
CA ILE A 464 -3.78 -12.83 -33.92
C ILE A 464 -5.18 -12.21 -34.08
N VAL A 465 -6.21 -12.96 -33.72
CA VAL A 465 -7.62 -12.54 -33.83
C VAL A 465 -8.29 -12.61 -32.45
N PRO A 466 -8.84 -11.50 -31.94
CA PRO A 466 -9.58 -11.51 -30.69
C PRO A 466 -10.88 -12.31 -30.80
N ALA A 467 -11.30 -12.95 -29.71
CA ALA A 467 -12.61 -13.56 -29.63
C ALA A 467 -13.71 -12.47 -29.61
N PRO A 468 -14.81 -12.66 -30.34
CA PRO A 468 -15.97 -11.77 -30.23
C PRO A 468 -16.51 -11.72 -28.78
N VAL A 469 -16.98 -10.56 -28.35
CA VAL A 469 -17.47 -10.36 -26.96
C VAL A 469 -18.63 -11.31 -26.64
N GLU A 470 -19.46 -11.62 -27.65
CA GLU A 470 -20.61 -12.51 -27.53
C GLU A 470 -20.19 -13.99 -27.31
N GLN A 471 -18.96 -14.33 -27.64
CA GLN A 471 -18.38 -15.67 -27.42
C GLN A 471 -17.63 -15.79 -26.09
N LEU A 472 -17.58 -14.73 -25.30
CA LEU A 472 -17.01 -14.80 -23.96
C LEU A 472 -18.01 -15.43 -22.97
N PRO A 473 -17.51 -16.14 -21.95
CA PRO A 473 -16.11 -16.39 -21.68
C PRO A 473 -15.48 -17.49 -22.55
N VAL A 474 -14.19 -17.33 -22.89
CA VAL A 474 -13.37 -18.48 -23.28
C VAL A 474 -13.12 -19.29 -22.03
N GLU A 475 -13.84 -20.37 -21.82
CA GLU A 475 -13.76 -21.17 -20.60
C GLU A 475 -12.51 -22.05 -20.55
N LEU A 476 -12.01 -22.29 -19.33
CA LEU A 476 -11.00 -23.29 -19.08
C LEU A 476 -11.52 -24.69 -19.41
N PRO A 477 -10.68 -25.61 -19.96
CA PRO A 477 -11.07 -27.00 -20.08
C PRO A 477 -11.24 -27.63 -18.70
N PRO A 478 -12.04 -28.71 -18.55
CA PRO A 478 -12.16 -29.43 -17.31
C PRO A 478 -10.80 -29.83 -16.73
N GLU A 479 -10.61 -29.68 -15.42
CA GLU A 479 -9.34 -30.02 -14.74
C GLU A 479 -8.88 -31.45 -15.00
N THR A 480 -9.81 -32.38 -15.28
CA THR A 480 -9.52 -33.78 -15.61
C THR A 480 -8.82 -33.94 -16.96
N ALA A 481 -8.96 -32.97 -17.87
CA ALA A 481 -8.31 -32.97 -19.18
C ALA A 481 -6.90 -32.39 -19.15
N VAL A 482 -6.45 -31.87 -18.02
CA VAL A 482 -5.19 -31.11 -17.90
C VAL A 482 -4.16 -31.92 -17.10
N GLU A 483 -2.92 -31.99 -17.60
CA GLU A 483 -1.79 -32.56 -16.85
C GLU A 483 -1.46 -31.68 -15.63
N PHE A 484 -1.40 -32.31 -14.44
CA PHE A 484 -1.16 -31.63 -13.20
C PHE A 484 -0.23 -32.46 -12.30
N PRO A 485 0.82 -31.88 -11.68
CA PRO A 485 1.27 -30.48 -11.77
C PRO A 485 1.88 -30.11 -13.14
N PRO A 486 1.89 -28.80 -13.49
CA PRO A 486 2.44 -28.34 -14.78
C PRO A 486 3.94 -28.60 -14.89
N ARG A 487 4.41 -28.92 -16.14
CA ARG A 487 5.80 -29.25 -16.44
C ARG A 487 6.32 -28.40 -17.62
N GLY A 488 6.86 -27.22 -17.31
CA GLY A 488 7.67 -26.41 -18.26
C GLY A 488 6.92 -25.66 -19.37
N GLU A 489 5.83 -26.21 -19.90
CA GLU A 489 4.94 -25.55 -20.86
C GLU A 489 3.59 -25.23 -20.23
N SER A 490 2.83 -24.31 -20.86
CA SER A 490 1.44 -24.08 -20.44
C SER A 490 0.65 -25.40 -20.49
N PRO A 491 0.02 -25.81 -19.38
CA PRO A 491 -0.76 -27.05 -19.36
C PRO A 491 -1.91 -27.05 -20.38
N LEU A 492 -2.42 -25.89 -20.76
CA LEU A 492 -3.45 -25.70 -21.77
C LEU A 492 -2.96 -26.11 -23.18
N ALA A 493 -1.68 -25.91 -23.48
CA ALA A 493 -1.10 -26.26 -24.78
C ALA A 493 -1.22 -27.73 -25.13
N LYS A 494 -1.32 -28.61 -24.13
CA LYS A 494 -1.43 -30.07 -24.29
C LYS A 494 -2.87 -30.56 -24.47
N VAL A 495 -3.87 -29.74 -24.25
CA VAL A 495 -5.29 -30.08 -24.38
C VAL A 495 -5.75 -29.80 -25.81
N ALA A 496 -5.49 -30.76 -26.75
CA ALA A 496 -5.75 -30.61 -28.18
C ALA A 496 -7.21 -30.23 -28.50
N SER A 497 -8.18 -30.81 -27.77
CA SER A 497 -9.62 -30.51 -27.93
C SER A 497 -9.99 -29.10 -27.58
N TRP A 498 -9.23 -28.45 -26.69
CA TRP A 498 -9.44 -27.06 -26.29
C TRP A 498 -8.63 -26.09 -27.15
N VAL A 499 -7.38 -26.41 -27.48
CA VAL A 499 -6.47 -25.54 -28.24
C VAL A 499 -6.95 -25.34 -29.67
N ASN A 500 -7.35 -26.44 -30.34
CA ASN A 500 -7.79 -26.37 -31.73
C ASN A 500 -9.19 -25.78 -31.85
N THR A 501 -9.34 -24.78 -32.68
CA THR A 501 -10.60 -24.04 -32.86
C THR A 501 -10.72 -23.48 -34.27
N LYS A 502 -11.77 -22.75 -34.54
CA LYS A 502 -11.94 -22.02 -35.81
C LYS A 502 -11.67 -20.53 -35.58
N CYS A 503 -11.04 -19.91 -36.57
CA CYS A 503 -10.85 -18.47 -36.58
C CYS A 503 -12.20 -17.74 -36.67
N PRO A 504 -12.53 -16.83 -35.74
CA PRO A 504 -13.80 -16.11 -35.78
C PRO A 504 -13.91 -15.14 -36.95
N LYS A 505 -12.78 -14.77 -37.60
CA LYS A 505 -12.76 -13.86 -38.74
C LYS A 505 -12.93 -14.57 -40.08
N CYS A 506 -12.28 -15.72 -40.32
CA CYS A 506 -12.27 -16.39 -41.62
C CYS A 506 -12.78 -17.84 -41.60
N GLY A 507 -13.14 -18.39 -40.43
CA GLY A 507 -13.63 -19.77 -40.27
C GLY A 507 -12.59 -20.88 -40.43
N GLN A 508 -11.38 -20.56 -40.85
CA GLN A 508 -10.30 -21.55 -41.05
C GLN A 508 -9.80 -22.11 -39.68
N PRO A 509 -9.15 -23.29 -39.68
CA PRO A 509 -8.53 -23.85 -38.49
C PRO A 509 -7.58 -22.82 -37.84
N ALA A 510 -7.68 -22.69 -36.52
CA ALA A 510 -6.87 -21.78 -35.72
C ALA A 510 -6.55 -22.45 -34.37
N ARG A 511 -5.67 -21.81 -33.59
CA ARG A 511 -5.29 -22.28 -32.25
C ARG A 511 -5.58 -21.20 -31.23
N ARG A 512 -6.20 -21.55 -30.10
CA ARG A 512 -6.36 -20.64 -28.98
C ARG A 512 -4.99 -20.26 -28.39
N GLU A 513 -4.90 -19.05 -27.84
CA GLU A 513 -3.80 -18.71 -26.96
C GLU A 513 -3.81 -19.65 -25.75
N THR A 514 -2.62 -20.09 -25.31
CA THR A 514 -2.48 -21.07 -24.24
C THR A 514 -1.99 -20.48 -22.93
N ASP A 515 -1.62 -19.21 -22.94
CA ASP A 515 -1.32 -18.47 -21.73
C ASP A 515 -2.60 -17.97 -21.06
N THR A 516 -2.56 -17.83 -19.75
CA THR A 516 -3.62 -17.22 -18.94
C THR A 516 -3.21 -15.83 -18.46
N LEU A 517 -4.18 -15.01 -18.12
CA LEU A 517 -3.97 -13.65 -17.58
C LEU A 517 -3.41 -13.70 -16.16
N ALA A 518 -2.52 -12.78 -15.84
CA ALA A 518 -2.09 -12.54 -14.48
C ALA A 518 -3.29 -12.24 -13.57
N GLN A 519 -3.30 -12.81 -12.38
CA GLN A 519 -4.38 -12.66 -11.37
C GLN A 519 -4.69 -11.20 -11.05
N TRP A 520 -3.67 -10.34 -11.11
CA TRP A 520 -3.80 -8.91 -10.83
C TRP A 520 -4.84 -8.23 -11.72
N LEU A 521 -5.03 -8.69 -12.95
CA LEU A 521 -6.09 -8.12 -13.81
C LEU A 521 -7.49 -8.45 -13.27
N CYS A 522 -7.66 -9.62 -12.66
CA CYS A 522 -8.93 -10.02 -12.05
C CYS A 522 -9.28 -9.09 -10.88
N SER A 523 -8.29 -8.68 -10.08
CA SER A 523 -8.50 -7.78 -8.94
C SER A 523 -8.54 -6.28 -9.29
N CYS A 524 -8.26 -5.89 -10.55
CA CYS A 524 -8.23 -4.47 -10.93
C CYS A 524 -9.61 -3.84 -11.19
N TRP A 525 -10.71 -4.58 -11.10
CA TRP A 525 -12.06 -4.07 -11.43
C TRP A 525 -13.18 -4.60 -10.54
N TYR A 526 -12.89 -5.48 -9.57
CA TYR A 526 -13.88 -6.15 -8.72
C TYR A 526 -14.78 -5.19 -7.93
N PHE A 527 -14.27 -4.03 -7.56
CA PHE A 527 -15.02 -2.95 -6.91
C PHE A 527 -16.16 -2.41 -7.78
N LEU A 528 -16.04 -2.47 -9.10
CA LEU A 528 -17.12 -2.14 -10.04
C LEU A 528 -18.18 -3.25 -10.04
N ARG A 529 -17.75 -4.52 -10.04
CA ARG A 529 -18.65 -5.68 -10.03
C ARG A 529 -19.47 -5.76 -8.76
N TYR A 530 -18.91 -5.38 -7.63
CA TYR A 530 -19.60 -5.31 -6.34
C TYR A 530 -20.76 -4.30 -6.29
N THR A 531 -20.83 -3.36 -7.21
CA THR A 531 -21.97 -2.44 -7.29
C THR A 531 -23.27 -3.13 -7.72
N LEU A 532 -23.17 -4.37 -8.25
CA LEU A 532 -24.30 -5.22 -8.62
C LEU A 532 -24.51 -6.34 -7.60
N THR A 533 -25.79 -6.61 -7.28
CA THR A 533 -26.18 -7.84 -6.58
C THR A 533 -26.14 -9.03 -7.55
N ASP A 534 -26.19 -10.25 -7.03
CA ASP A 534 -26.30 -11.51 -7.80
C ASP A 534 -27.46 -11.49 -8.82
N LYS A 535 -28.62 -10.95 -8.40
CA LYS A 535 -29.78 -10.79 -9.27
C LYS A 535 -29.57 -9.76 -10.39
N GLU A 536 -28.94 -8.63 -10.07
CA GLU A 536 -28.65 -7.57 -11.05
C GLU A 536 -27.59 -7.98 -12.07
N ARG A 537 -26.80 -9.03 -11.78
CA ARG A 537 -25.81 -9.62 -12.70
C ARG A 537 -26.45 -10.48 -13.78
N GLN A 538 -27.70 -10.88 -13.62
CA GLN A 538 -28.38 -11.67 -14.62
C GLN A 538 -29.07 -10.73 -15.64
N PRO A 539 -29.01 -11.07 -16.96
CA PRO A 539 -28.46 -12.27 -17.62
C PRO A 539 -26.93 -12.29 -17.86
N ASN A 540 -26.12 -11.55 -17.16
CA ASN A 540 -24.66 -11.41 -17.32
C ASN A 540 -24.25 -10.84 -18.70
N ASP A 541 -24.97 -9.82 -19.13
CA ASP A 541 -24.79 -9.09 -20.40
C ASP A 541 -23.88 -7.85 -20.27
N LYS A 542 -23.47 -7.51 -19.06
CA LYS A 542 -22.62 -6.34 -18.75
C LYS A 542 -21.71 -6.60 -17.53
N PRO A 543 -20.51 -5.98 -17.51
CA PRO A 543 -19.60 -6.11 -16.37
C PRO A 543 -20.16 -5.42 -15.11
N PHE A 544 -20.78 -4.27 -15.28
CA PHE A 544 -21.42 -3.44 -14.25
C PHE A 544 -22.50 -2.55 -14.87
N ALA A 545 -23.37 -2.01 -14.03
CA ALA A 545 -24.38 -1.04 -14.47
C ALA A 545 -23.89 0.39 -14.24
N ARG A 546 -23.85 1.22 -15.26
CA ARG A 546 -23.39 2.61 -15.19
C ARG A 546 -24.07 3.38 -14.06
N LYS A 547 -25.39 3.24 -13.90
CA LYS A 547 -26.15 3.89 -12.83
C LYS A 547 -25.64 3.52 -11.43
N ASN A 548 -25.33 2.25 -11.19
CA ASN A 548 -24.84 1.79 -9.89
C ASN A 548 -23.41 2.28 -9.65
N VAL A 549 -22.57 2.24 -10.69
CA VAL A 549 -21.20 2.72 -10.63
C VAL A 549 -21.17 4.22 -10.37
N ASP A 550 -21.96 5.03 -11.07
CA ASP A 550 -22.02 6.48 -10.86
C ASP A 550 -22.54 6.87 -9.46
N PHE A 551 -23.34 6.00 -8.83
CA PHE A 551 -23.81 6.22 -7.46
C PHE A 551 -22.75 5.83 -6.41
N TRP A 552 -22.11 4.67 -6.55
CA TRP A 552 -21.24 4.13 -5.52
C TRP A 552 -19.78 4.60 -5.63
N MET A 553 -19.29 4.81 -6.86
CA MET A 553 -17.89 5.12 -7.10
C MET A 553 -17.57 6.63 -7.03
N PRO A 554 -16.32 6.98 -6.77
CA PRO A 554 -15.22 6.13 -6.32
C PRO A 554 -15.48 5.52 -4.94
N VAL A 555 -14.76 4.44 -4.60
CA VAL A 555 -14.78 3.84 -3.24
C VAL A 555 -14.39 4.90 -2.21
N ASP A 556 -15.22 5.11 -1.19
CA ASP A 556 -14.97 6.16 -0.19
C ASP A 556 -13.81 5.79 0.74
N GLN A 557 -13.72 4.52 1.16
CA GLN A 557 -12.63 4.03 1.97
C GLN A 557 -12.14 2.66 1.49
N TYR A 558 -10.87 2.58 1.14
CA TYR A 558 -10.20 1.34 0.76
C TYR A 558 -9.20 0.92 1.84
N ILE A 559 -9.16 -0.38 2.18
CA ILE A 559 -8.34 -0.92 3.26
C ILE A 559 -7.55 -2.12 2.76
N GLY A 560 -6.23 -2.11 2.94
CA GLY A 560 -5.39 -3.22 2.51
C GLY A 560 -3.91 -3.03 2.85
N GLY A 561 -3.09 -4.06 2.59
CA GLY A 561 -1.67 -4.06 2.92
C GLY A 561 -0.83 -3.10 2.07
N VAL A 562 0.18 -2.49 2.68
CA VAL A 562 1.11 -1.58 2.01
C VAL A 562 1.92 -2.26 0.90
N GLU A 563 2.10 -3.59 0.96
CA GLU A 563 2.76 -4.41 -0.05
C GLU A 563 2.13 -4.29 -1.44
N HIS A 564 0.86 -3.88 -1.51
CA HIS A 564 0.14 -3.68 -2.76
C HIS A 564 0.36 -2.31 -3.42
N ALA A 565 1.17 -1.43 -2.83
CA ALA A 565 1.40 -0.06 -3.31
C ALA A 565 1.81 0.00 -4.78
N VAL A 566 2.79 -0.80 -5.20
CA VAL A 566 3.32 -0.84 -6.57
C VAL A 566 2.84 -2.05 -7.40
N LEU A 567 1.96 -2.88 -6.81
CA LEU A 567 1.31 -4.02 -7.44
C LEU A 567 -0.15 -3.68 -7.74
N HIS A 568 -1.08 -4.27 -6.99
CA HIS A 568 -2.52 -4.15 -7.16
C HIS A 568 -2.99 -2.68 -7.27
N LEU A 569 -2.54 -1.78 -6.38
CA LEU A 569 -3.00 -0.39 -6.38
C LEU A 569 -2.59 0.36 -7.65
N LEU A 570 -1.36 0.17 -8.12
CA LEU A 570 -0.85 0.82 -9.34
C LEU A 570 -1.57 0.29 -10.58
N TYR A 571 -1.74 -1.04 -10.67
CA TYR A 571 -2.45 -1.67 -11.79
C TYR A 571 -3.93 -1.29 -11.82
N THR A 572 -4.57 -1.20 -10.65
CA THR A 572 -5.97 -0.79 -10.54
C THR A 572 -6.18 0.64 -11.03
N ARG A 573 -5.28 1.57 -10.68
CA ARG A 573 -5.30 2.93 -11.18
C ARG A 573 -5.15 2.96 -12.70
N PHE A 574 -4.23 2.19 -13.25
CA PHE A 574 -4.03 2.07 -14.70
C PHE A 574 -5.30 1.55 -15.40
N VAL A 575 -5.87 0.43 -14.94
CA VAL A 575 -7.08 -0.15 -15.53
C VAL A 575 -8.26 0.83 -15.43
N CYS A 576 -8.41 1.51 -14.29
CA CYS A 576 -9.44 2.53 -14.10
C CYS A 576 -9.32 3.66 -15.14
N LYS A 577 -8.11 4.19 -15.36
CA LYS A 577 -7.85 5.24 -16.35
C LYS A 577 -8.17 4.76 -17.78
N VAL A 578 -7.85 3.52 -18.12
CA VAL A 578 -8.18 2.95 -19.43
C VAL A 578 -9.70 2.83 -19.60
N LEU A 579 -10.41 2.35 -18.58
CA LEU A 579 -11.88 2.26 -18.62
C LEU A 579 -12.54 3.66 -18.69
N HIS A 580 -11.97 4.65 -18.03
CA HIS A 580 -12.40 6.04 -18.14
C HIS A 580 -12.22 6.58 -19.56
N ASP A 581 -11.04 6.41 -20.14
CA ASP A 581 -10.72 6.88 -21.49
C ASP A 581 -11.53 6.14 -22.58
N ALA A 582 -11.97 4.91 -22.26
CA ALA A 582 -12.90 4.16 -23.11
C ALA A 582 -14.38 4.54 -22.89
N GLY A 583 -14.68 5.45 -21.96
CA GLY A 583 -16.04 5.93 -21.68
C GLY A 583 -16.90 5.00 -20.83
N HIS A 584 -16.31 3.94 -20.27
CA HIS A 584 -17.05 2.97 -19.46
C HIS A 584 -17.35 3.45 -18.05
N VAL A 585 -16.48 4.29 -17.46
CA VAL A 585 -16.65 4.89 -16.13
C VAL A 585 -16.46 6.40 -16.17
N GLY A 586 -17.02 7.12 -15.18
CA GLY A 586 -16.98 8.58 -15.13
C GLY A 586 -15.92 9.18 -14.21
N PHE A 587 -15.06 8.36 -13.64
CA PHE A 587 -14.02 8.76 -12.68
C PHE A 587 -12.67 8.24 -13.11
N ASN A 588 -11.62 8.90 -12.66
CA ASN A 588 -10.23 8.70 -13.07
C ASN A 588 -9.42 7.89 -12.04
N GLU A 589 -9.77 8.00 -10.76
CA GLU A 589 -9.16 7.24 -9.67
C GLU A 589 -10.20 6.37 -8.97
N PRO A 590 -9.87 5.10 -8.66
CA PRO A 590 -10.85 4.14 -8.14
C PRO A 590 -11.16 4.32 -6.66
N PHE A 591 -10.22 4.83 -5.85
CA PHE A 591 -10.30 4.91 -4.40
C PHE A 591 -10.01 6.31 -3.91
N LYS A 592 -10.97 6.91 -3.16
CA LYS A 592 -10.84 8.25 -2.60
C LYS A 592 -9.83 8.27 -1.44
N ALA A 593 -10.07 7.43 -0.43
CA ALA A 593 -9.18 7.28 0.71
C ALA A 593 -8.61 5.86 0.77
N LEU A 594 -7.36 5.75 1.20
CA LEU A 594 -6.67 4.49 1.43
C LEU A 594 -6.16 4.41 2.86
N PHE A 595 -6.42 3.29 3.52
CA PHE A 595 -5.80 2.95 4.79
C PHE A 595 -4.93 1.70 4.65
N THR A 596 -3.67 1.79 5.09
CA THR A 596 -2.76 0.66 5.11
C THR A 596 -2.49 0.24 6.55
N GLN A 597 -2.92 -0.98 6.89
CA GLN A 597 -2.69 -1.53 8.22
C GLN A 597 -1.28 -2.11 8.37
N GLY A 598 -0.76 -2.02 9.59
CA GLY A 598 0.42 -2.78 10.00
C GLY A 598 0.13 -4.27 10.14
N MET A 599 1.16 -5.08 10.17
CA MET A 599 1.07 -6.54 10.23
C MET A 599 0.97 -7.05 11.65
N ILE A 600 0.27 -8.18 11.85
CA ILE A 600 0.39 -8.95 13.08
C ILE A 600 1.54 -9.91 12.93
N CYS A 601 2.52 -9.77 13.82
CA CYS A 601 3.72 -10.58 13.89
C CYS A 601 3.63 -11.56 15.07
N LYS A 602 4.32 -12.70 14.97
CA LYS A 602 4.53 -13.64 16.07
C LYS A 602 5.89 -14.29 15.91
N VAL A 603 6.49 -14.69 17.01
CA VAL A 603 7.78 -15.40 16.98
C VAL A 603 7.62 -16.70 16.18
N SER A 604 8.48 -16.86 15.17
CA SER A 604 8.50 -18.05 14.31
C SER A 604 9.07 -19.24 15.07
N SER A 605 8.37 -20.37 15.05
CA SER A 605 8.87 -21.64 15.60
C SER A 605 10.03 -22.22 14.78
N ILE A 606 10.26 -21.72 13.57
CA ILE A 606 11.31 -22.20 12.67
C ILE A 606 12.58 -21.34 12.79
N THR A 607 12.42 -20.00 12.79
CA THR A 607 13.55 -19.05 12.76
C THR A 607 13.86 -18.45 14.12
N GLY A 608 12.98 -18.57 15.12
CA GLY A 608 13.11 -17.93 16.43
C GLY A 608 12.97 -16.40 16.41
N LYS A 609 12.63 -15.79 15.26
CA LYS A 609 12.52 -14.33 15.10
C LYS A 609 11.06 -13.89 15.09
N LEU A 610 10.82 -12.64 15.52
CA LEU A 610 9.53 -11.99 15.36
C LEU A 610 9.31 -11.67 13.88
N GLU A 611 8.32 -12.31 13.25
CA GLU A 611 8.05 -12.19 11.82
C GLU A 611 6.54 -12.13 11.58
N LYS A 612 6.14 -11.56 10.41
CA LYS A 612 4.76 -11.63 9.91
C LYS A 612 4.24 -13.07 9.96
N MET A 613 3.01 -13.24 10.42
CA MET A 613 2.37 -14.56 10.44
C MET A 613 2.29 -15.17 9.05
N SER A 614 2.84 -16.37 8.91
CA SER A 614 2.79 -17.15 7.68
C SER A 614 2.86 -18.64 8.00
N LYS A 615 2.14 -19.46 7.23
CA LYS A 615 2.19 -20.93 7.36
C LYS A 615 3.60 -21.49 7.16
N SER A 616 4.40 -20.87 6.30
CA SER A 616 5.80 -21.25 6.05
C SER A 616 6.75 -20.92 7.20
N LYS A 617 6.34 -20.06 8.14
CA LYS A 617 7.11 -19.64 9.33
C LYS A 617 6.67 -20.38 10.59
N GLY A 618 5.60 -21.18 10.53
CA GLY A 618 5.08 -21.94 11.68
C GLY A 618 4.56 -21.08 12.83
N ASN A 619 4.15 -19.82 12.54
CA ASN A 619 3.74 -18.83 13.54
C ASN A 619 2.29 -18.34 13.39
N VAL A 620 1.46 -19.10 12.66
CA VAL A 620 0.05 -18.77 12.43
C VAL A 620 -0.81 -19.10 13.65
N VAL A 621 -1.66 -18.17 14.05
CA VAL A 621 -2.71 -18.38 15.06
C VAL A 621 -4.06 -18.50 14.35
N SER A 622 -4.77 -19.59 14.60
CA SER A 622 -6.12 -19.82 14.05
C SER A 622 -7.14 -18.94 14.77
N PRO A 623 -7.96 -18.17 14.04
CA PRO A 623 -9.06 -17.43 14.66
C PRO A 623 -10.06 -18.37 15.35
N ASP A 624 -10.30 -19.56 14.78
CA ASP A 624 -11.24 -20.53 15.32
C ASP A 624 -10.87 -20.98 16.74
N ALA A 625 -9.56 -21.21 16.99
CA ALA A 625 -9.07 -21.60 18.31
C ALA A 625 -9.28 -20.48 19.35
N VAL A 626 -9.01 -19.23 18.96
CA VAL A 626 -9.21 -18.06 19.85
C VAL A 626 -10.69 -17.82 20.12
N ILE A 627 -11.56 -17.94 19.10
CA ILE A 627 -13.01 -17.77 19.25
C ILE A 627 -13.59 -18.86 20.16
N GLU A 628 -13.17 -20.11 19.99
CA GLU A 628 -13.66 -21.21 20.83
C GLU A 628 -13.31 -21.01 22.30
N GLN A 629 -12.14 -20.48 22.59
CA GLN A 629 -11.66 -20.27 23.96
C GLN A 629 -12.18 -18.98 24.60
N TYR A 630 -12.27 -17.88 23.85
CA TYR A 630 -12.52 -16.55 24.42
C TYR A 630 -13.73 -15.83 23.83
N GLY A 631 -14.26 -16.26 22.69
CA GLY A 631 -15.29 -15.60 21.93
C GLY A 631 -14.74 -14.65 20.85
N ALA A 632 -15.57 -14.43 19.82
CA ALA A 632 -15.23 -13.58 18.68
C ALA A 632 -15.05 -12.10 19.08
N ASP A 633 -15.94 -11.58 19.95
CA ASP A 633 -15.85 -10.18 20.39
C ASP A 633 -14.60 -9.93 21.24
N THR A 634 -14.13 -10.92 22.00
CA THR A 634 -12.84 -10.82 22.71
C THR A 634 -11.67 -10.75 21.73
N GLN A 635 -11.68 -11.59 20.69
CA GLN A 635 -10.66 -11.55 19.64
C GLN A 635 -10.67 -10.22 18.87
N ARG A 636 -11.85 -9.72 18.50
CA ARG A 636 -12.02 -8.42 17.83
C ARG A 636 -11.43 -7.30 18.67
N LEU A 637 -11.83 -7.23 19.93
CA LEU A 637 -11.36 -6.21 20.88
C LEU A 637 -9.84 -6.23 21.03
N TYR A 638 -9.25 -7.41 21.22
CA TYR A 638 -7.80 -7.55 21.36
C TYR A 638 -7.07 -7.14 20.08
N THR A 639 -7.54 -7.58 18.91
CA THR A 639 -6.95 -7.26 17.60
C THR A 639 -6.88 -5.75 17.35
N LEU A 640 -7.88 -5.00 17.84
CA LEU A 640 -7.96 -3.55 17.69
C LEU A 640 -7.19 -2.79 18.79
N PHE A 641 -7.01 -3.41 19.96
CA PHE A 641 -6.37 -2.80 21.12
C PHE A 641 -4.86 -2.99 21.16
N VAL A 642 -4.30 -4.00 20.48
CA VAL A 642 -2.89 -4.42 20.56
C VAL A 642 -1.88 -3.35 20.17
N GLY A 643 -2.30 -2.29 19.47
CA GLY A 643 -1.46 -1.17 19.10
C GLY A 643 -2.04 -0.29 17.98
N PRO A 644 -1.36 0.79 17.62
CA PRO A 644 -1.80 1.66 16.53
C PRO A 644 -2.01 0.87 15.24
N PRO A 645 -3.14 1.07 14.53
CA PRO A 645 -3.49 0.27 13.36
C PRO A 645 -2.47 0.31 12.22
N GLN A 646 -1.73 1.40 12.06
CA GLN A 646 -0.73 1.60 11.01
C GLN A 646 0.60 0.90 11.29
N LYS A 647 0.86 0.50 12.57
CA LYS A 647 2.11 -0.12 13.00
C LYS A 647 1.98 -1.62 13.10
N ASP A 648 3.08 -2.31 12.89
CA ASP A 648 3.16 -3.74 13.20
C ASP A 648 2.96 -3.96 14.69
N ALA A 649 2.33 -5.09 15.03
CA ALA A 649 2.05 -5.45 16.41
C ALA A 649 2.35 -6.94 16.65
N GLU A 650 2.87 -7.25 17.82
CA GLU A 650 3.12 -8.62 18.25
C GLU A 650 1.86 -9.24 18.85
N TRP A 651 1.49 -10.43 18.38
CA TRP A 651 0.44 -11.24 18.96
C TRP A 651 0.95 -11.96 20.21
N GLN A 652 0.29 -11.72 21.34
CA GLN A 652 0.58 -12.35 22.63
C GLN A 652 -0.67 -13.08 23.11
N ASP A 653 -0.57 -14.41 23.25
CA ASP A 653 -1.73 -15.26 23.59
C ASP A 653 -2.30 -14.90 24.97
N ASP A 654 -1.45 -14.57 25.95
CA ASP A 654 -1.86 -14.22 27.31
C ASP A 654 -2.56 -12.85 27.41
N ALA A 655 -2.28 -11.94 26.49
CA ALA A 655 -2.87 -10.60 26.51
C ALA A 655 -4.35 -10.60 26.06
N VAL A 656 -4.82 -11.62 25.35
CA VAL A 656 -6.22 -11.80 24.98
C VAL A 656 -7.12 -11.88 26.22
N VAL A 657 -6.61 -12.45 27.33
CA VAL A 657 -7.34 -12.54 28.61
C VAL A 657 -7.69 -11.15 29.17
N GLY A 658 -6.84 -10.13 28.93
CA GLY A 658 -7.12 -8.75 29.34
C GLY A 658 -8.39 -8.19 28.69
N ALA A 659 -8.57 -8.44 27.38
CA ALA A 659 -9.78 -8.05 26.64
C ALA A 659 -11.03 -8.74 27.20
N ARG A 660 -10.95 -10.05 27.50
CA ARG A 660 -12.04 -10.79 28.10
C ARG A 660 -12.43 -10.24 29.48
N ARG A 661 -11.46 -9.91 30.35
CA ARG A 661 -11.71 -9.30 31.65
C ARG A 661 -12.44 -7.97 31.54
N PHE A 662 -12.08 -7.14 30.57
CA PHE A 662 -12.78 -5.89 30.34
C PHE A 662 -14.25 -6.11 29.95
N LEU A 663 -14.54 -7.02 29.00
CA LEU A 663 -15.92 -7.35 28.65
C LEU A 663 -16.72 -7.88 29.86
N ASN A 664 -16.15 -8.75 30.66
CA ASN A 664 -16.80 -9.25 31.88
C ASN A 664 -17.12 -8.13 32.88
N ARG A 665 -16.22 -7.13 33.03
CA ARG A 665 -16.49 -5.95 33.88
C ARG A 665 -17.65 -5.11 33.35
N VAL A 666 -17.73 -4.86 32.04
CA VAL A 666 -18.86 -4.14 31.45
C VAL A 666 -20.14 -4.91 31.67
N TRP A 667 -20.15 -6.22 31.42
CA TRP A 667 -21.29 -7.11 31.63
C TRP A 667 -21.82 -7.06 33.07
N GLN A 668 -20.90 -7.19 34.03
CA GLN A 668 -21.21 -7.12 35.45
C GLN A 668 -21.83 -5.76 35.84
N GLN A 669 -21.20 -4.63 35.39
CA GLN A 669 -21.69 -3.29 35.73
C GLN A 669 -23.08 -3.03 35.14
N VAL A 670 -23.38 -3.51 33.94
CA VAL A 670 -24.73 -3.43 33.38
C VAL A 670 -25.70 -4.26 34.23
N GLY A 671 -25.36 -5.54 34.50
CA GLY A 671 -26.22 -6.45 35.29
C GLY A 671 -26.55 -5.90 36.67
N GLU A 672 -25.57 -5.39 37.41
CA GLU A 672 -25.75 -4.78 38.73
C GLU A 672 -26.61 -3.50 38.71
N SER A 673 -26.61 -2.80 37.56
CA SER A 673 -27.31 -1.53 37.45
C SER A 673 -28.72 -1.62 36.87
N LEU A 674 -29.13 -2.78 36.31
CA LEU A 674 -30.44 -2.95 35.67
C LEU A 674 -31.62 -2.46 36.53
N ALA A 675 -31.65 -2.85 37.83
CA ALA A 675 -32.74 -2.48 38.72
C ALA A 675 -32.82 -0.97 38.96
N ILE A 676 -31.69 -0.26 38.99
CA ILE A 676 -31.66 1.17 39.29
C ILE A 676 -31.92 2.02 38.05
N VAL A 677 -31.48 1.56 36.85
CA VAL A 677 -31.71 2.29 35.61
C VAL A 677 -33.02 1.90 34.93
N ALA A 678 -33.71 0.86 35.38
CA ALA A 678 -35.00 0.43 34.85
C ALA A 678 -36.03 1.59 34.93
N GLY A 679 -36.65 1.93 33.79
CA GLY A 679 -37.61 3.03 33.67
C GLY A 679 -37.00 4.46 33.74
N ALA A 680 -35.70 4.61 34.08
CA ALA A 680 -35.06 5.91 34.01
C ALA A 680 -34.87 6.34 32.56
N LYS A 681 -35.16 7.59 32.23
CA LYS A 681 -34.77 8.17 30.93
C LYS A 681 -33.32 8.65 31.03
N PRO A 682 -32.52 8.52 29.94
CA PRO A 682 -31.20 9.13 29.92
C PRO A 682 -31.23 10.61 30.22
N TYR A 683 -30.24 11.09 30.98
CA TYR A 683 -30.18 12.52 31.35
C TYR A 683 -29.95 13.37 30.10
N ALA A 684 -30.83 14.39 29.92
CA ALA A 684 -30.81 15.28 28.76
C ALA A 684 -30.54 16.77 29.13
N GLY A 685 -30.21 17.04 30.41
CA GLY A 685 -29.92 18.40 30.88
C GLY A 685 -28.49 18.86 30.63
N ASP A 686 -28.23 20.11 31.02
CA ASP A 686 -26.94 20.79 30.85
C ASP A 686 -25.91 20.51 31.97
N GLY A 687 -26.21 19.59 32.86
CA GLY A 687 -25.39 19.27 34.04
C GLY A 687 -25.66 20.19 35.26
N SER A 688 -26.45 21.26 35.12
CA SER A 688 -26.85 22.12 36.24
C SER A 688 -27.75 21.31 37.18
N GLY A 689 -27.56 21.45 38.49
CA GLY A 689 -28.31 20.71 39.47
C GLY A 689 -27.92 19.26 39.74
N LEU A 690 -26.93 18.72 39.03
CA LEU A 690 -26.32 17.42 39.33
C LEU A 690 -25.34 17.53 40.50
N ASP A 691 -25.39 16.57 41.43
CA ASP A 691 -24.33 16.35 42.40
C ASP A 691 -22.97 16.11 41.77
N ALA A 692 -21.89 16.36 42.52
CA ALA A 692 -20.53 16.31 42.02
C ALA A 692 -20.14 15.00 41.31
N ALA A 693 -20.54 13.85 41.86
CA ALA A 693 -20.19 12.55 41.25
C ALA A 693 -20.99 12.27 39.97
N PRO A 694 -22.32 12.37 39.93
CA PRO A 694 -23.09 12.26 38.68
C PRO A 694 -22.69 13.32 37.64
N ARG A 695 -22.34 14.56 38.04
CA ARG A 695 -21.86 15.60 37.11
C ARG A 695 -20.54 15.24 36.47
N ARG A 696 -19.58 14.69 37.22
CA ARG A 696 -18.32 14.17 36.66
C ARG A 696 -18.57 13.05 35.66
N LEU A 697 -19.47 12.09 35.97
CA LEU A 697 -19.81 11.00 35.06
C LEU A 697 -20.49 11.52 33.78
N TRP A 698 -21.43 12.46 33.91
CA TRP A 698 -22.08 13.11 32.76
C TRP A 698 -21.04 13.76 31.83
N ARG A 699 -20.13 14.56 32.38
CA ARG A 699 -19.06 15.21 31.61
C ARG A 699 -18.14 14.17 30.93
N LYS A 700 -17.65 13.18 31.69
CA LYS A 700 -16.80 12.10 31.16
C LYS A 700 -17.49 11.34 30.04
N THR A 701 -18.82 11.17 30.11
CA THR A 701 -19.59 10.51 29.02
C THR A 701 -19.48 11.33 27.74
N HIS A 702 -19.74 12.64 27.76
CA HIS A 702 -19.64 13.51 26.59
C HIS A 702 -18.22 13.60 26.05
N GLN A 703 -17.21 13.74 26.89
CA GLN A 703 -15.80 13.72 26.53
C GLN A 703 -15.40 12.40 25.84
N THR A 704 -15.89 11.27 26.36
CA THR A 704 -15.61 9.96 25.76
C THR A 704 -16.27 9.79 24.40
N VAL A 705 -17.54 10.22 24.25
CA VAL A 705 -18.22 10.19 22.95
C VAL A 705 -17.46 11.00 21.91
N ARG A 706 -17.05 12.23 22.25
CA ARG A 706 -16.22 13.06 21.37
C ARG A 706 -14.92 12.36 20.99
N LYS A 707 -14.16 11.90 21.98
CA LYS A 707 -12.85 11.25 21.77
C LYS A 707 -12.97 10.02 20.87
N VAL A 708 -13.93 9.14 21.12
CA VAL A 708 -14.12 7.93 20.30
C VAL A 708 -14.55 8.28 18.86
N THR A 709 -15.39 9.32 18.71
CA THR A 709 -15.80 9.83 17.39
C THR A 709 -14.60 10.32 16.59
N GLU A 710 -13.76 11.17 17.19
CA GLU A 710 -12.56 11.70 16.57
C GLU A 710 -11.55 10.59 16.21
N ASP A 711 -11.37 9.62 17.12
CA ASP A 711 -10.47 8.51 16.93
C ASP A 711 -10.89 7.59 15.77
N ILE A 712 -12.18 7.33 15.58
CA ILE A 712 -12.66 6.53 14.47
C ILE A 712 -12.66 7.34 13.16
N GLU A 713 -13.15 8.59 13.18
CA GLU A 713 -13.41 9.35 11.96
C GLU A 713 -12.15 9.91 11.31
N HIS A 714 -11.18 10.36 12.10
CA HIS A 714 -10.03 11.11 11.60
C HIS A 714 -8.70 10.40 11.74
N SER A 715 -8.47 9.65 12.81
CA SER A 715 -7.16 9.14 13.14
C SER A 715 -7.02 7.62 13.11
N TRP A 716 -8.13 6.88 13.03
CA TRP A 716 -8.19 5.42 13.10
C TRP A 716 -7.47 4.84 14.33
N GLN A 717 -7.49 5.57 15.45
CA GLN A 717 -6.82 5.16 16.70
C GLN A 717 -7.78 4.31 17.55
N PHE A 718 -8.12 3.10 17.10
CA PHE A 718 -9.07 2.21 17.78
C PHE A 718 -8.63 1.82 19.18
N ASN A 719 -7.34 1.67 19.42
CA ASN A 719 -6.77 1.36 20.73
C ASN A 719 -7.03 2.50 21.74
N THR A 720 -6.90 3.77 21.35
CA THR A 720 -7.20 4.92 22.24
C THR A 720 -8.70 5.12 22.41
N ALA A 721 -9.49 4.85 21.38
CA ALA A 721 -10.96 4.84 21.48
C ALA A 721 -11.44 3.82 22.53
N ILE A 722 -10.94 2.57 22.48
CA ILE A 722 -11.24 1.54 23.45
C ILE A 722 -10.77 1.94 24.86
N ALA A 723 -9.56 2.52 24.99
CA ALA A 723 -9.06 3.02 26.27
C ALA A 723 -9.96 4.11 26.87
N ALA A 724 -10.47 5.04 26.06
CA ALA A 724 -11.41 6.07 26.53
C ALA A 724 -12.71 5.46 27.08
N VAL A 725 -13.22 4.39 26.46
CA VAL A 725 -14.38 3.67 26.99
C VAL A 725 -14.05 2.93 28.29
N MET A 726 -12.82 2.40 28.45
CA MET A 726 -12.36 1.79 29.72
C MET A 726 -12.32 2.83 30.85
N GLU A 727 -11.87 4.05 30.56
CA GLU A 727 -11.86 5.17 31.51
C GLU A 727 -13.29 5.60 31.89
N LEU A 728 -14.22 5.65 30.93
CA LEU A 728 -15.62 5.95 31.21
C LEU A 728 -16.23 4.88 32.11
N LEU A 729 -15.93 3.60 31.90
CA LEU A 729 -16.37 2.50 32.76
C LEU A 729 -15.81 2.66 34.19
N ASN A 730 -14.56 3.12 34.36
CA ASN A 730 -14.00 3.39 35.69
C ASN A 730 -14.80 4.52 36.38
N ALA A 731 -15.02 5.64 35.70
CA ALA A 731 -15.83 6.76 36.24
C ALA A 731 -17.26 6.32 36.57
N TYR A 732 -17.85 5.45 35.77
CA TYR A 732 -19.15 4.82 36.02
C TYR A 732 -19.14 4.01 37.32
N THR A 733 -18.12 3.15 37.49
CA THR A 733 -17.98 2.28 38.67
C THR A 733 -17.83 3.07 39.97
N GLU A 734 -17.13 4.20 39.92
CA GLU A 734 -16.90 5.13 41.05
C GLU A 734 -18.16 5.96 41.43
N THR A 735 -19.13 6.08 40.51
CA THR A 735 -20.34 6.88 40.74
C THR A 735 -21.34 6.09 41.60
N PRO A 736 -21.85 6.69 42.69
CA PRO A 736 -22.85 6.03 43.56
C PRO A 736 -24.12 5.65 42.80
N LYS A 737 -24.57 4.41 43.01
CA LYS A 737 -25.75 3.83 42.38
C LYS A 737 -27.01 4.23 43.15
N THR A 738 -27.41 5.48 43.04
CA THR A 738 -28.56 6.05 43.78
C THR A 738 -29.69 6.44 42.82
N PRO A 739 -30.98 6.48 43.29
CA PRO A 739 -32.08 6.88 42.41
C PRO A 739 -31.92 8.27 41.77
N PRO A 740 -31.39 9.30 42.44
CA PRO A 740 -31.13 10.61 41.81
C PRO A 740 -30.08 10.55 40.68
N ALA A 741 -29.12 9.63 40.76
CA ALA A 741 -28.10 9.42 39.72
C ALA A 741 -28.58 8.59 38.55
N ALA A 742 -29.71 7.86 38.66
CA ALA A 742 -30.19 6.91 37.66
C ALA A 742 -30.26 7.46 36.24
N PRO A 743 -30.69 8.68 35.92
CA PRO A 743 -30.70 9.23 34.58
C PRO A 743 -29.29 9.37 33.98
N VAL A 744 -28.30 9.78 34.76
CA VAL A 744 -26.90 9.93 34.31
C VAL A 744 -26.23 8.54 34.17
N LEU A 745 -26.51 7.62 35.08
CA LEU A 745 -26.07 6.24 35.00
C LEU A 745 -26.61 5.58 33.74
N ARG A 746 -27.89 5.81 33.41
CA ARG A 746 -28.53 5.30 32.19
C ARG A 746 -27.83 5.85 30.93
N LEU A 747 -27.64 7.18 30.88
CA LEU A 747 -26.93 7.82 29.77
C LEU A 747 -25.52 7.23 29.56
N ALA A 748 -24.78 7.06 30.64
CA ALA A 748 -23.40 6.52 30.53
C ALA A 748 -23.37 5.05 30.06
N LEU A 749 -24.26 4.18 30.56
CA LEU A 749 -24.38 2.79 30.13
C LEU A 749 -24.76 2.68 28.66
N GLU A 750 -25.79 3.41 28.23
CA GLU A 750 -26.21 3.42 26.83
C GLU A 750 -25.10 3.93 25.92
N SER A 751 -24.35 4.96 26.36
CA SER A 751 -23.20 5.47 25.63
C SER A 751 -22.08 4.42 25.54
N ILE A 752 -21.73 3.74 26.63
CA ILE A 752 -20.73 2.66 26.63
C ILE A 752 -21.11 1.56 25.62
N VAL A 753 -22.36 1.08 25.66
CA VAL A 753 -22.85 0.01 24.78
C VAL A 753 -22.78 0.43 23.31
N ARG A 754 -23.25 1.65 23.00
CA ARG A 754 -23.26 2.20 21.64
C ARG A 754 -21.84 2.44 21.11
N LEU A 755 -20.94 2.98 21.95
CA LEU A 755 -19.53 3.21 21.58
C LEU A 755 -18.76 1.89 21.37
N LEU A 756 -19.10 0.84 22.12
CA LEU A 756 -18.48 -0.48 21.99
C LEU A 756 -19.01 -1.27 20.77
N HIS A 757 -20.21 -0.96 20.26
CA HIS A 757 -20.84 -1.77 19.22
C HIS A 757 -19.98 -2.00 17.97
N PRO A 758 -19.26 -1.02 17.38
CA PRO A 758 -18.39 -1.28 16.23
C PRO A 758 -17.25 -2.29 16.54
N PHE A 759 -16.77 -2.31 17.80
CA PHE A 759 -15.66 -3.14 18.23
C PHE A 759 -16.09 -4.55 18.62
N VAL A 760 -17.18 -4.68 19.39
CA VAL A 760 -17.69 -5.92 19.99
C VAL A 760 -19.21 -6.01 19.78
N PRO A 761 -19.62 -6.26 18.52
CA PRO A 761 -21.01 -6.06 18.11
C PRO A 761 -22.01 -7.04 18.77
N HIS A 762 -21.68 -8.32 18.92
CA HIS A 762 -22.61 -9.30 19.53
C HIS A 762 -22.85 -8.97 21.01
N PHE A 763 -21.79 -8.68 21.72
CA PHE A 763 -21.81 -8.25 23.12
C PHE A 763 -22.68 -7.01 23.33
N SER A 764 -22.52 -6.02 22.46
CA SER A 764 -23.26 -4.76 22.55
C SER A 764 -24.74 -4.92 22.25
N GLU A 765 -25.12 -5.75 21.27
CA GLU A 765 -26.53 -6.06 20.99
C GLU A 765 -27.20 -6.73 22.19
N GLU A 766 -26.52 -7.68 22.85
CA GLU A 766 -27.09 -8.36 24.02
C GLU A 766 -27.29 -7.42 25.19
N LEU A 767 -26.31 -6.52 25.46
CA LEU A 767 -26.44 -5.51 26.52
C LEU A 767 -27.51 -4.46 26.20
N TRP A 768 -27.70 -4.11 24.93
CA TRP A 768 -28.70 -3.17 24.46
C TRP A 768 -30.11 -3.73 24.71
N ALA A 769 -30.30 -4.99 24.37
CA ALA A 769 -31.57 -5.71 24.68
C ALA A 769 -31.80 -5.84 26.19
N ALA A 770 -30.76 -6.14 26.97
CA ALA A 770 -30.85 -6.22 28.44
C ALA A 770 -31.22 -4.87 29.08
N LEU A 771 -30.85 -3.76 28.50
CA LEU A 771 -31.26 -2.42 28.91
C LEU A 771 -32.69 -2.07 28.51
N GLY A 772 -33.45 -3.01 27.87
CA GLY A 772 -34.87 -2.88 27.53
C GLY A 772 -35.11 -2.15 26.20
N HIS A 773 -34.16 -2.12 25.31
CA HIS A 773 -34.29 -1.54 23.97
C HIS A 773 -34.60 -2.59 22.92
N GLU A 774 -35.31 -2.17 21.88
CA GLU A 774 -35.47 -2.97 20.67
C GLU A 774 -34.12 -3.12 19.92
N PRO A 775 -33.81 -4.27 19.32
CA PRO A 775 -32.67 -4.39 18.45
C PRO A 775 -32.84 -3.56 17.16
N SER A 776 -31.80 -3.04 16.47
CA SER A 776 -30.42 -3.25 16.84
C SER A 776 -29.78 -1.94 17.33
N VAL A 777 -28.60 -2.02 17.92
CA VAL A 777 -27.77 -0.87 18.31
C VAL A 777 -27.48 0.04 17.09
N ILE A 778 -27.37 -0.53 15.89
CA ILE A 778 -27.20 0.24 14.63
C ILE A 778 -28.38 1.21 14.43
N ALA A 779 -29.63 0.76 14.67
CA ALA A 779 -30.84 1.58 14.50
C ALA A 779 -30.91 2.70 15.56
N ALA A 780 -30.35 2.48 16.75
CA ALA A 780 -30.26 3.49 17.80
C ALA A 780 -29.33 4.66 17.41
N GLY A 781 -28.46 4.47 16.44
CA GLY A 781 -27.53 5.47 15.93
C GLY A 781 -26.35 5.75 16.87
N TRP A 782 -25.42 6.58 16.40
CA TRP A 782 -24.25 6.98 17.17
C TRP A 782 -24.62 7.94 18.29
N PRO A 783 -24.05 7.83 19.52
CA PRO A 783 -24.34 8.77 20.58
C PRO A 783 -23.85 10.17 20.25
N GLU A 784 -24.64 11.19 20.65
CA GLU A 784 -24.29 12.59 20.47
C GLU A 784 -23.57 13.14 21.71
N TYR A 785 -22.77 14.16 21.53
CA TYR A 785 -22.12 14.89 22.63
C TYR A 785 -22.35 16.38 22.50
N SER A 786 -22.27 17.06 23.64
CA SER A 786 -22.32 18.54 23.75
C SER A 786 -20.90 19.07 23.96
N GLU A 787 -20.46 20.00 23.15
CA GLU A 787 -19.16 20.65 23.31
C GLU A 787 -19.08 21.36 24.68
N ALA A 788 -20.16 22.01 25.11
CA ALA A 788 -20.20 22.65 26.41
C ALA A 788 -20.05 21.66 27.58
N ALA A 789 -20.64 20.45 27.43
CA ALA A 789 -20.49 19.39 28.42
C ALA A 789 -19.06 18.80 28.47
N CYS A 790 -18.29 18.95 27.40
CA CYS A 790 -16.90 18.48 27.34
C CYS A 790 -15.92 19.41 28.08
N LEU A 791 -16.32 20.64 28.43
CA LEU A 791 -15.46 21.59 29.12
C LEU A 791 -15.30 21.17 30.59
N GLU A 792 -14.09 21.22 31.11
CA GLU A 792 -13.81 21.04 32.54
C GLU A 792 -14.17 22.33 33.28
N ASP A 793 -14.75 22.20 34.47
CA ASP A 793 -14.94 23.37 35.35
C ASP A 793 -13.59 23.84 35.96
N GLU A 794 -12.74 22.84 36.22
CA GLU A 794 -11.41 23.03 36.78
C GLU A 794 -10.36 22.26 36.01
N LEU A 795 -9.19 22.85 35.83
CA LEU A 795 -8.02 22.23 35.22
C LEU A 795 -6.95 21.92 36.26
N THR A 796 -6.42 20.72 36.25
CA THR A 796 -5.23 20.36 37.02
C THR A 796 -3.99 20.57 36.15
N ILE A 797 -3.25 21.65 36.44
CA ILE A 797 -2.08 22.06 35.66
C ILE A 797 -0.79 21.66 36.40
N PRO A 798 0.11 20.89 35.78
CA PRO A 798 1.42 20.60 36.36
C PRO A 798 2.28 21.85 36.47
N VAL A 799 2.98 21.99 37.60
CA VAL A 799 3.88 23.11 37.88
C VAL A 799 5.32 22.58 37.97
N GLN A 800 6.14 23.14 37.12
CA GLN A 800 7.59 22.87 37.11
C GLN A 800 8.36 24.03 37.77
N VAL A 801 9.46 23.68 38.42
CA VAL A 801 10.48 24.65 38.85
C VAL A 801 11.79 24.27 38.17
N ASN A 802 12.33 25.19 37.37
CA ASN A 802 13.54 24.96 36.53
C ASN A 802 13.44 23.69 35.66
N GLY A 803 12.27 23.48 35.03
CA GLY A 803 12.02 22.36 34.11
C GLY A 803 11.70 21.01 34.79
N LYS A 804 11.69 20.92 36.10
CA LYS A 804 11.37 19.66 36.84
C LYS A 804 9.98 19.80 37.49
N LEU A 805 9.12 18.81 37.34
CA LEU A 805 7.80 18.74 37.96
C LEU A 805 7.92 18.82 39.50
N ARG A 806 7.20 19.77 40.15
CA ARG A 806 7.26 19.99 41.58
C ARG A 806 5.90 20.06 42.27
N GLY A 807 4.82 20.26 41.51
CA GLY A 807 3.49 20.26 42.03
C GLY A 807 2.42 20.29 40.97
N HIS A 808 1.17 20.28 41.38
CA HIS A 808 0.01 20.50 40.54
C HIS A 808 -0.88 21.56 41.17
N ILE A 809 -1.49 22.39 40.38
CA ILE A 809 -2.53 23.33 40.81
C ILE A 809 -3.85 22.94 40.18
N THR A 810 -4.94 23.03 40.94
CA THR A 810 -6.31 22.92 40.42
C THR A 810 -6.88 24.31 40.38
N ILE A 811 -7.39 24.73 39.22
CA ILE A 811 -7.86 26.11 38.99
C ILE A 811 -9.03 26.06 38.00
N ALA A 812 -9.92 27.03 38.07
CA ALA A 812 -11.04 27.17 37.14
C ALA A 812 -10.55 27.18 35.69
N ALA A 813 -11.28 26.50 34.79
CA ALA A 813 -10.86 26.35 33.39
C ALA A 813 -10.82 27.69 32.63
N ASP A 814 -11.62 28.66 33.06
CA ASP A 814 -11.69 30.03 32.56
C ASP A 814 -10.76 30.99 33.28
N ALA A 815 -9.92 30.48 34.21
CA ALA A 815 -8.99 31.29 34.97
C ALA A 815 -8.03 32.06 34.07
N THR A 816 -7.82 33.30 34.37
CA THR A 816 -6.87 34.18 33.70
C THR A 816 -5.44 33.71 33.91
N LEU A 817 -4.54 34.09 33.00
CA LEU A 817 -3.10 33.73 33.11
C LEU A 817 -2.49 34.23 34.44
N ASP A 818 -2.99 35.31 34.99
CA ASP A 818 -2.49 35.87 36.25
C ASP A 818 -3.00 35.06 37.44
N GLU A 819 -4.24 34.56 37.42
CA GLU A 819 -4.76 33.65 38.44
C GLU A 819 -4.01 32.31 38.42
N VAL A 820 -3.72 31.78 37.21
CA VAL A 820 -2.89 30.59 37.06
C VAL A 820 -1.48 30.77 37.62
N ARG A 821 -0.86 31.92 37.36
CA ARG A 821 0.45 32.28 37.93
C ARG A 821 0.40 32.38 39.45
N ALA A 822 -0.61 33.06 39.97
CA ALA A 822 -0.78 33.26 41.43
C ALA A 822 -0.98 31.93 42.13
N ALA A 823 -1.84 31.04 41.61
CA ALA A 823 -2.07 29.69 42.12
C ALA A 823 -0.80 28.83 42.10
N ALA A 824 -0.02 28.89 40.99
CA ALA A 824 1.23 28.16 40.89
C ALA A 824 2.29 28.61 41.93
N LEU A 825 2.38 29.90 42.16
CA LEU A 825 3.31 30.45 43.15
C LEU A 825 2.80 30.25 44.61
N ALA A 826 1.49 30.09 44.78
CA ALA A 826 0.89 29.84 46.10
C ALA A 826 1.02 28.36 46.55
N ASN A 827 1.26 27.43 45.63
CA ASN A 827 1.33 26.01 45.94
C ASN A 827 2.51 25.67 46.86
N GLU A 828 2.23 25.07 48.01
CA GLU A 828 3.18 24.79 49.09
C GLU A 828 4.41 23.99 48.62
N LYS A 829 4.19 22.92 47.86
CA LYS A 829 5.28 22.07 47.31
C LYS A 829 6.15 22.83 46.32
N VAL A 830 5.57 23.74 45.55
CA VAL A 830 6.30 24.60 44.63
C VAL A 830 7.12 25.63 45.40
N LYS A 831 6.56 26.22 46.44
CA LYS A 831 7.27 27.17 47.31
C LYS A 831 8.51 26.52 47.98
N GLU A 832 8.36 25.31 48.52
CA GLU A 832 9.47 24.56 49.09
C GLU A 832 10.64 24.43 48.12
N HIS A 833 10.36 24.20 46.85
CA HIS A 833 11.39 24.03 45.80
C HIS A 833 11.95 25.33 45.23
N ILE A 834 11.22 26.43 45.34
CA ILE A 834 11.74 27.78 45.03
C ILE A 834 12.66 28.25 46.16
N GLY A 835 12.29 27.98 47.43
CA GLY A 835 13.06 28.38 48.61
C GLY A 835 13.28 29.89 48.68
N ALA A 836 14.52 30.31 48.98
CA ALA A 836 14.92 31.72 49.00
C ALA A 836 15.35 32.28 47.63
N SER A 837 15.27 31.48 46.54
CA SER A 837 15.69 31.91 45.21
C SER A 837 14.71 32.91 44.59
N PRO A 838 15.17 34.01 43.98
CA PRO A 838 14.28 34.95 43.33
C PRO A 838 13.65 34.34 42.07
N VAL A 839 12.33 34.52 41.95
CA VAL A 839 11.61 34.09 40.73
C VAL A 839 11.90 35.08 39.60
N ARG A 840 12.56 34.62 38.56
CA ARG A 840 12.91 35.46 37.40
C ARG A 840 11.82 35.50 36.34
N LYS A 841 11.12 34.40 36.12
CA LYS A 841 10.09 34.30 35.10
C LYS A 841 9.12 33.18 35.44
N VAL A 842 7.81 33.41 35.17
CA VAL A 842 6.76 32.36 35.20
C VAL A 842 6.21 32.24 33.81
N ILE A 843 6.43 31.08 33.18
CA ILE A 843 5.97 30.75 31.85
C ILE A 843 4.69 29.92 32.01
N VAL A 844 3.57 30.43 31.55
CA VAL A 844 2.30 29.70 31.54
C VAL A 844 1.99 29.25 30.12
N ILE A 845 1.81 27.96 29.92
CA ILE A 845 1.23 27.39 28.70
C ILE A 845 -0.22 27.07 29.07
N PRO A 846 -1.21 27.81 28.54
CA PRO A 846 -2.62 27.71 28.95
C PRO A 846 -3.10 26.24 28.93
N GLY A 847 -3.72 25.82 30.03
CA GLY A 847 -4.28 24.47 30.21
C GLY A 847 -3.26 23.31 30.23
N ARG A 848 -1.96 23.58 30.08
CA ARG A 848 -0.95 22.49 29.91
C ARG A 848 0.13 22.45 30.96
N LEU A 849 0.72 23.61 31.27
CA LEU A 849 1.93 23.62 32.09
C LEU A 849 2.21 25.03 32.64
N VAL A 850 2.68 25.10 33.88
CA VAL A 850 3.36 26.29 34.41
C VAL A 850 4.81 25.95 34.69
N ASN A 851 5.78 26.70 34.15
CA ASN A 851 7.20 26.54 34.46
C ASN A 851 7.73 27.84 35.13
N ILE A 852 8.21 27.69 36.37
CA ILE A 852 8.78 28.78 37.18
C ILE A 852 10.29 28.68 37.05
N VAL A 853 10.92 29.76 36.62
CA VAL A 853 12.38 29.89 36.56
C VAL A 853 12.81 30.68 37.81
N ALA A 854 13.47 29.98 38.72
CA ALA A 854 13.99 30.51 39.96
C ALA A 854 15.51 30.26 40.08
N LYS A 855 16.32 31.30 40.20
CA LYS A 855 17.79 31.22 40.39
C LYS A 855 18.24 32.43 41.22
#